data_13879a1a3468f9a70cb52b34837e0209
#
_entry.id   13879a1a3468f9a70cb52b34837e0209
#
_cell.length_a   1.000
_cell.length_b   1.000
_cell.length_c   1.000
_cell.angle_alpha   90.00
_cell.angle_beta   90.00
_cell.angle_gamma   90.00
#
_symmetry.space_group_name_H-M   'P 1'
#
loop_
_entity.id
_entity.type
_entity.pdbx_description
1 polymer ?
#
loop_
_entity_poly.entity_id
_entity_poly.type
_entity_poly.pdbx_seq_one_letter_code
_entity_poly.pdbx_strand_id
1 'polypeptide(L)'
;MKGKYRAVIALLLLVVLLPLALLLTAGYWLPTLAGVWLPQGTRIALEQRLRLTRSAIVLPDLRYFAGNCELAHAQNVVLSHPTRWRLHLDALALNTGCFSAIPDAPAPGAPRTLAQWQAMLPESEVDIARLTLADLPDYVGALQLSLSPQAQRVAFSGDKLEVKARLEGQALKVEQLRLALFDGQPPVSLLGDFTLALMPDGIPTKGEAQARFSLPRAPFNARAEVTWRGGEGQLLVFAQDDPDPLLDLPWQAGHDSFAFSDGRWRWPYQGFPLSGRAALRVENWRGGLDAARVSGRINVVTQGNAGKGNAVLTFGPGTLSLRESAMPLRITGEAKQDALAIYAGLPAMLRGPLLSPELHFMPGALLRSRGRLIDALNIEEIRWPLAGVTVTEKGIDGRLQAIARASEPSQGDMLLHLDGRAEDFLPDAGLWRWRYWGNGTFEPMRSRWSIGGRGEWRDDVITLSELNTRFDQWQYGSMTVERPQLALSTPVRWARAASAQALEGALKLDAGTTHFTSGASLPPSTLNFSVQGRDPSAFQFKGDLHAGEIGPVRVNGRWDGERLRGQAWWSPQPLAVFQPLLPPDWKLLLRDGGFYAQVAFSAAAGQGFEAGGHGVVKQGSAWTKDNQFNGVDFVLPFRFRDSTWQFGTRGPVRLNIAEIQSQVPARDITASLQGSYPWSEANPLVLSDVSASLLGGKIRMQQLRLPQHTAGLLRLENISSSELITATNVKQVALSGAINGALPLWLDNPQWIVHDGWLTSPGPLTLRMDKEMADAMARDNAAAAAAVNWLRYMEISRSWTRLDVDNLGVLRMRSEFRGESHVDGKTSGVRLNYQHQENLFTLWRSLRFGDNLQSWLEQHATLPAARCKATSGKTCEEQP
;
A
#
# COMPACT_ATOMS: atom_id res chain seq x y z
N MET A 1 113.17 -28.25 18.11
CA MET A 1 112.01 -27.56 18.71
C MET A 1 110.93 -27.00 17.73
N LYS A 2 111.12 -26.96 16.35
CA LYS A 2 110.16 -26.43 15.35
C LYS A 2 108.94 -27.32 15.03
N GLY A 3 108.95 -28.64 15.29
CA GLY A 3 107.87 -29.56 15.01
C GLY A 3 106.71 -29.50 16.00
N LYS A 4 106.95 -29.31 17.29
CA LYS A 4 105.89 -29.24 18.30
C LYS A 4 105.00 -27.96 18.20
N TYR A 5 105.52 -26.85 17.75
CA TYR A 5 104.73 -25.62 17.50
C TYR A 5 103.80 -25.72 16.34
N ARG A 6 104.20 -26.43 15.28
CA ARG A 6 103.37 -26.65 14.11
C ARG A 6 102.12 -27.55 14.42
N ALA A 7 102.37 -28.57 15.28
CA ALA A 7 101.26 -29.49 15.73
C ALA A 7 100.25 -28.74 16.62
N VAL A 8 100.73 -27.87 17.56
CA VAL A 8 99.90 -27.04 18.42
C VAL A 8 99.08 -25.99 17.58
N ILE A 9 99.68 -25.38 16.58
CA ILE A 9 99.03 -24.42 15.69
C ILE A 9 98.03 -25.19 14.83
N ALA A 10 98.36 -26.38 14.26
CA ALA A 10 97.39 -27.17 13.54
C ALA A 10 96.24 -27.64 14.35
N LEU A 11 96.44 -28.07 15.60
CA LEU A 11 95.42 -28.43 16.57
C LEU A 11 94.52 -27.21 16.94
N LEU A 12 95.14 -26.04 17.21
CA LEU A 12 94.39 -24.80 17.48
C LEU A 12 93.61 -24.35 16.26
N LEU A 13 94.09 -24.45 15.03
CA LEU A 13 93.38 -24.17 13.81
C LEU A 13 92.26 -25.22 13.60
N LEU A 14 92.48 -26.49 13.88
CA LEU A 14 91.43 -27.53 13.79
C LEU A 14 90.33 -27.30 14.78
N VAL A 15 90.62 -26.91 15.99
CA VAL A 15 89.67 -26.57 17.06
C VAL A 15 88.88 -25.30 16.74
N VAL A 16 89.42 -24.36 16.01
CA VAL A 16 88.70 -23.14 15.61
C VAL A 16 87.97 -23.30 14.23
N LEU A 17 88.63 -23.97 13.29
CA LEU A 17 88.09 -24.12 11.93
C LEU A 17 87.04 -25.23 11.83
N LEU A 18 87.09 -26.30 12.65
CA LEU A 18 86.10 -27.36 12.67
C LEU A 18 84.70 -26.87 13.16
N PRO A 19 84.60 -26.18 14.31
CA PRO A 19 83.34 -25.60 14.72
C PRO A 19 82.86 -24.48 13.75
N LEU A 20 83.79 -23.70 13.16
CA LEU A 20 83.41 -22.67 12.17
C LEU A 20 82.85 -23.33 10.92
N ALA A 21 83.48 -24.41 10.42
CA ALA A 21 83.00 -25.16 9.27
C ALA A 21 81.68 -25.86 9.53
N LEU A 22 81.54 -26.43 10.76
CA LEU A 22 80.28 -26.98 11.20
C LEU A 22 79.17 -25.91 11.25
N LEU A 23 79.47 -24.72 11.72
CA LEU A 23 78.52 -23.60 11.75
C LEU A 23 78.22 -23.09 10.32
N LEU A 24 79.17 -22.95 9.46
CA LEU A 24 78.97 -22.51 8.06
C LEU A 24 78.15 -23.51 7.27
N THR A 25 78.21 -24.79 7.61
CA THR A 25 77.49 -25.88 6.92
C THR A 25 76.22 -26.29 7.67
N ALA A 26 75.91 -25.61 8.78
CA ALA A 26 74.76 -25.96 9.66
C ALA A 26 73.42 -25.96 8.90
N GLY A 27 73.24 -25.11 7.85
CA GLY A 27 72.06 -25.11 7.02
C GLY A 27 71.80 -26.42 6.26
N TYR A 28 72.84 -27.27 6.07
CA TYR A 28 72.71 -28.55 5.41
C TYR A 28 72.54 -29.75 6.38
N TRP A 29 73.29 -29.80 7.47
CA TRP A 29 73.25 -30.99 8.33
C TRP A 29 72.26 -30.83 9.52
N LEU A 30 71.94 -29.60 9.94
CA LEU A 30 70.98 -29.38 11.03
C LEU A 30 69.55 -29.86 10.62
N PRO A 31 69.02 -29.58 9.42
CA PRO A 31 67.79 -30.13 8.98
C PRO A 31 67.73 -31.64 8.94
N THR A 32 68.85 -32.27 8.47
CA THR A 32 68.95 -33.73 8.39
C THR A 32 69.08 -34.39 9.76
N LEU A 33 69.84 -33.78 10.67
CA LEU A 33 69.94 -34.23 12.06
C LEU A 33 68.61 -34.04 12.83
N ALA A 34 67.93 -32.90 12.67
CA ALA A 34 66.62 -32.63 13.21
C ALA A 34 65.57 -33.67 12.73
N GLY A 35 65.71 -34.11 11.47
CA GLY A 35 64.82 -35.14 10.88
C GLY A 35 64.83 -36.48 11.64
N VAL A 36 65.86 -36.79 12.43
CA VAL A 36 65.89 -37.99 13.25
C VAL A 36 64.88 -37.94 14.41
N TRP A 37 64.60 -36.75 14.93
CA TRP A 37 63.64 -36.54 16.01
C TRP A 37 62.28 -36.03 15.58
N LEU A 38 62.15 -35.67 14.30
CA LEU A 38 60.90 -35.16 13.74
C LEU A 38 59.98 -36.34 13.34
N PRO A 39 58.65 -36.11 13.33
CA PRO A 39 57.72 -37.09 12.81
C PRO A 39 58.04 -37.47 11.37
N GLN A 40 57.86 -38.77 10.98
CA GLN A 40 58.06 -39.25 9.63
C GLN A 40 57.26 -38.43 8.64
N GLY A 41 57.87 -38.04 7.53
CA GLY A 41 57.22 -37.20 6.53
C GLY A 41 57.26 -35.71 6.79
N THR A 42 57.90 -35.26 7.92
CA THR A 42 58.14 -33.85 8.16
C THR A 42 59.58 -33.46 7.94
N ARG A 43 59.82 -32.21 7.61
CA ARG A 43 61.17 -31.66 7.37
C ARG A 43 61.30 -30.18 7.80
N ILE A 44 62.49 -29.84 8.22
CA ILE A 44 62.85 -28.44 8.46
C ILE A 44 63.71 -27.94 7.28
N ALA A 45 63.50 -26.68 6.91
CA ALA A 45 64.34 -25.96 6.00
C ALA A 45 64.85 -24.66 6.61
N LEU A 46 66.12 -24.36 6.39
CA LEU A 46 66.77 -23.10 6.85
C LEU A 46 67.20 -22.38 5.57
N GLU A 47 66.56 -21.26 5.29
CA GLU A 47 66.88 -20.44 4.10
C GLU A 47 68.10 -19.52 4.32
N GLN A 48 68.37 -19.20 5.56
CA GLN A 48 69.51 -18.31 5.95
C GLN A 48 70.46 -19.02 6.90
N ARG A 49 71.75 -18.58 6.85
CA ARG A 49 72.77 -19.15 7.71
C ARG A 49 72.50 -18.83 9.19
N LEU A 50 72.66 -19.88 10.02
CA LEU A 50 72.60 -19.76 11.46
C LEU A 50 73.66 -18.81 11.96
N ARG A 51 73.32 -17.99 12.96
CA ARG A 51 74.25 -17.02 13.63
C ARG A 51 74.40 -17.44 15.08
N LEU A 52 75.66 -17.55 15.56
CA LEU A 52 75.99 -17.75 16.96
C LEU A 52 76.36 -16.40 17.57
N THR A 53 75.76 -16.07 18.70
CA THR A 53 76.18 -14.98 19.57
C THR A 53 76.79 -15.55 20.85
N ARG A 54 77.34 -14.76 21.72
CA ARG A 54 77.95 -15.24 22.97
C ARG A 54 77.00 -16.02 23.88
N SER A 55 75.71 -15.80 23.77
CA SER A 55 74.66 -16.37 24.64
C SER A 55 73.46 -16.96 23.97
N ALA A 56 73.43 -16.93 22.59
CA ALA A 56 72.25 -17.35 21.87
C ALA A 56 72.59 -17.93 20.48
N ILE A 57 71.74 -18.85 20.00
CA ILE A 57 71.66 -19.36 18.65
C ILE A 57 70.53 -18.59 17.91
N VAL A 58 70.84 -18.03 16.79
CA VAL A 58 69.87 -17.30 15.97
C VAL A 58 69.67 -18.00 14.62
N LEU A 59 68.41 -18.40 14.36
CA LEU A 59 67.95 -18.92 13.09
C LEU A 59 67.10 -17.84 12.40
N PRO A 60 67.64 -17.15 11.42
CA PRO A 60 66.91 -15.99 10.87
C PRO A 60 65.64 -16.38 10.14
N ASP A 61 65.62 -17.54 9.47
CA ASP A 61 64.45 -18.04 8.76
C ASP A 61 64.38 -19.57 8.91
N LEU A 62 63.30 -20.03 9.52
CA LEU A 62 63.04 -21.46 9.79
C LEU A 62 61.67 -21.84 9.28
N ARG A 63 61.64 -22.79 8.36
CA ARG A 63 60.41 -23.35 7.80
C ARG A 63 60.25 -24.79 8.19
N TYR A 64 59.03 -25.18 8.55
CA TYR A 64 58.66 -26.53 8.93
C TYR A 64 57.60 -27.04 7.98
N PHE A 65 57.83 -28.15 7.34
CA PHE A 65 56.96 -28.75 6.35
C PHE A 65 56.42 -30.10 6.84
N ALA A 66 55.13 -30.35 6.59
CA ALA A 66 54.51 -31.67 6.63
C ALA A 66 54.23 -32.11 5.17
N GLY A 67 54.99 -33.09 4.68
CA GLY A 67 55.04 -33.43 3.25
C GLY A 67 55.48 -32.24 2.40
N ASN A 68 54.57 -31.78 1.51
CA ASN A 68 54.78 -30.59 0.72
C ASN A 68 54.09 -29.31 1.25
N CYS A 69 53.40 -29.44 2.40
CA CYS A 69 52.65 -28.34 3.02
C CYS A 69 53.53 -27.61 4.03
N GLU A 70 53.71 -26.30 3.86
CA GLU A 70 54.41 -25.44 4.84
C GLU A 70 53.51 -25.21 6.05
N LEU A 71 53.83 -25.95 7.14
CA LEU A 71 53.02 -25.95 8.35
C LEU A 71 53.34 -24.73 9.25
N ALA A 72 54.66 -24.35 9.32
CA ALA A 72 55.09 -23.20 10.12
C ALA A 72 56.25 -22.49 9.43
N HIS A 73 56.20 -21.16 9.51
CA HIS A 73 57.28 -20.28 9.09
C HIS A 73 57.65 -19.34 10.27
N ALA A 74 58.83 -19.49 10.79
CA ALA A 74 59.36 -18.73 11.90
C ALA A 74 60.50 -17.80 11.44
N GLN A 75 60.42 -16.53 11.84
CA GLN A 75 61.41 -15.51 11.51
C GLN A 75 62.16 -15.10 12.77
N ASN A 76 63.50 -14.97 12.62
CA ASN A 76 64.44 -14.58 13.67
C ASN A 76 64.27 -15.37 14.99
N VAL A 77 64.39 -16.68 14.89
CA VAL A 77 64.28 -17.58 16.03
C VAL A 77 65.58 -17.46 16.84
N VAL A 78 65.47 -16.92 18.09
CA VAL A 78 66.58 -16.75 19.01
C VAL A 78 66.43 -17.71 20.16
N LEU A 79 67.32 -18.70 20.24
CA LEU A 79 67.40 -19.69 21.31
C LEU A 79 68.56 -19.31 22.27
N SER A 80 68.26 -19.09 23.55
CA SER A 80 69.27 -18.76 24.59
C SER A 80 69.01 -19.54 25.86
N HIS A 81 70.05 -19.72 26.70
CA HIS A 81 69.94 -20.41 27.96
C HIS A 81 70.73 -19.66 29.12
N PRO A 82 70.21 -18.52 29.59
CA PRO A 82 70.86 -17.81 30.68
C PRO A 82 70.78 -18.58 32.06
N THR A 83 69.55 -18.87 32.50
CA THR A 83 69.20 -19.72 33.66
C THR A 83 68.11 -20.74 33.29
N ARG A 84 67.33 -20.44 32.35
CA ARG A 84 66.24 -21.23 31.72
C ARG A 84 66.35 -21.11 30.19
N TRP A 85 65.80 -22.06 29.51
CA TRP A 85 65.69 -21.97 28.05
C TRP A 85 64.79 -20.82 27.66
N ARG A 86 65.28 -19.91 26.78
CA ARG A 86 64.46 -18.84 26.20
C ARG A 86 64.43 -18.98 24.70
N LEU A 87 63.24 -19.05 24.15
CA LEU A 87 62.99 -19.08 22.71
C LEU A 87 62.24 -17.80 22.36
N HIS A 88 62.86 -16.93 21.58
CA HIS A 88 62.21 -15.72 21.06
C HIS A 88 62.11 -15.81 19.55
N LEU A 89 60.93 -15.44 19.04
CA LEU A 89 60.61 -15.35 17.60
C LEU A 89 60.01 -13.97 17.31
N ASP A 90 60.54 -13.31 16.28
CA ASP A 90 59.93 -12.07 15.83
C ASP A 90 58.56 -12.32 15.16
N ALA A 91 58.43 -13.37 14.35
CA ALA A 91 57.18 -13.76 13.77
C ALA A 91 57.09 -15.29 13.62
N LEU A 92 55.89 -15.82 13.78
CA LEU A 92 55.54 -17.21 13.51
C LEU A 92 54.22 -17.23 12.73
N ALA A 93 54.24 -17.74 11.52
CA ALA A 93 53.06 -18.04 10.74
C ALA A 93 52.76 -19.54 10.78
N LEU A 94 51.58 -19.93 11.17
CA LEU A 94 51.11 -21.32 11.25
C LEU A 94 49.99 -21.53 10.25
N ASN A 95 50.10 -22.66 9.49
CA ASN A 95 49.02 -23.14 8.60
C ASN A 95 48.41 -24.39 9.20
N THR A 96 47.30 -24.24 9.92
CA THR A 96 46.65 -25.37 10.58
C THR A 96 46.05 -26.38 9.63
N GLY A 97 45.76 -26.01 8.39
CA GLY A 97 45.32 -26.91 7.34
C GLY A 97 46.33 -27.97 7.00
N CYS A 98 47.65 -27.73 7.28
CA CYS A 98 48.70 -28.69 7.05
C CYS A 98 48.82 -29.77 8.15
N PHE A 99 48.09 -29.67 9.27
CA PHE A 99 48.12 -30.73 10.28
C PHE A 99 47.65 -32.08 9.79
N SER A 100 46.70 -32.09 8.87
CA SER A 100 46.21 -33.31 8.21
C SER A 100 47.25 -34.01 7.34
N ALA A 101 48.33 -33.31 6.95
CA ALA A 101 49.43 -33.87 6.15
C ALA A 101 50.54 -34.49 7.05
N ILE A 102 50.47 -34.40 8.34
CA ILE A 102 51.37 -35.09 9.27
C ILE A 102 50.90 -36.53 9.33
N PRO A 103 51.75 -37.48 8.94
CA PRO A 103 51.40 -38.90 9.05
C PRO A 103 51.17 -39.36 10.48
N ASP A 104 50.11 -40.13 10.69
CA ASP A 104 49.90 -40.80 11.99
C ASP A 104 51.06 -41.70 12.33
N ALA A 105 51.86 -41.33 13.32
CA ALA A 105 52.90 -42.24 13.82
C ALA A 105 52.25 -43.44 14.50
N PRO A 106 52.65 -44.68 14.22
CA PRO A 106 52.21 -45.82 14.99
C PRO A 106 52.64 -45.58 16.43
N ALA A 107 51.67 -45.48 17.34
CA ALA A 107 51.90 -45.21 18.75
C ALA A 107 52.62 -46.41 19.43
N PRO A 108 53.92 -46.35 19.72
CA PRO A 108 54.59 -47.41 20.45
C PRO A 108 54.45 -47.12 21.95
N GLY A 109 53.48 -47.76 22.55
CA GLY A 109 53.36 -47.78 24.04
C GLY A 109 52.02 -47.28 24.56
N ALA A 110 51.76 -47.45 25.85
CA ALA A 110 50.57 -46.93 26.55
C ALA A 110 50.55 -45.42 26.47
N PRO A 111 49.36 -44.76 26.25
CA PRO A 111 49.23 -43.29 26.24
C PRO A 111 49.74 -42.69 27.53
N ARG A 112 50.53 -41.63 27.45
CA ARG A 112 51.10 -40.93 28.64
C ARG A 112 50.03 -40.10 29.35
N THR A 113 50.10 -40.12 30.67
CA THR A 113 49.27 -39.25 31.54
C THR A 113 49.70 -37.78 31.42
N LEU A 114 48.81 -36.88 31.79
CA LEU A 114 49.11 -35.44 31.85
C LEU A 114 50.34 -35.15 32.70
N ALA A 115 50.46 -35.82 33.88
CA ALA A 115 51.61 -35.66 34.80
C ALA A 115 52.92 -36.14 34.15
N GLN A 116 52.92 -37.24 33.36
CA GLN A 116 54.06 -37.71 32.59
C GLN A 116 54.49 -36.73 31.48
N TRP A 117 53.51 -36.09 30.83
CA TRP A 117 53.83 -35.06 29.85
C TRP A 117 54.45 -33.82 30.53
N GLN A 118 53.85 -33.34 31.65
CA GLN A 118 54.35 -32.18 32.40
C GLN A 118 55.77 -32.41 32.90
N ALA A 119 56.09 -33.62 33.42
CA ALA A 119 57.41 -33.99 33.88
C ALA A 119 58.49 -33.95 32.78
N MET A 120 58.15 -34.05 31.52
CA MET A 120 59.08 -34.00 30.38
C MET A 120 59.30 -32.54 29.91
N LEU A 121 58.52 -31.55 30.37
CA LEU A 121 58.65 -30.17 29.92
C LEU A 121 59.94 -29.55 30.50
N PRO A 122 60.85 -29.00 29.72
CA PRO A 122 61.97 -28.23 30.17
C PRO A 122 61.52 -26.90 30.78
N GLU A 123 62.26 -26.40 31.76
CA GLU A 123 62.06 -25.04 32.20
C GLU A 123 62.39 -24.05 31.07
N SER A 124 61.34 -23.49 30.47
CA SER A 124 61.49 -22.67 29.24
C SER A 124 60.52 -21.53 29.21
N GLU A 125 60.95 -20.45 28.60
CA GLU A 125 60.10 -19.30 28.20
C GLU A 125 60.12 -19.18 26.69
N VAL A 126 58.96 -19.14 26.08
CA VAL A 126 58.75 -18.91 24.64
C VAL A 126 58.06 -17.59 24.45
N ASP A 127 58.63 -16.71 23.67
CA ASP A 127 58.10 -15.38 23.37
C ASP A 127 58.05 -15.21 21.84
N ILE A 128 56.86 -15.07 21.31
CA ILE A 128 56.56 -14.86 19.89
C ILE A 128 55.97 -13.48 19.76
N ALA A 129 56.69 -12.54 19.16
CA ALA A 129 56.25 -11.18 19.07
C ALA A 129 55.01 -11.04 18.12
N ARG A 130 54.95 -11.88 17.08
CA ARG A 130 53.82 -11.89 16.13
C ARG A 130 53.50 -13.32 15.70
N LEU A 131 52.37 -13.86 16.18
CA LEU A 131 51.77 -15.11 15.75
C LEU A 131 50.66 -14.81 14.74
N THR A 132 50.65 -15.53 13.60
CA THR A 132 49.63 -15.48 12.60
C THR A 132 49.14 -16.90 12.26
N LEU A 133 47.84 -17.04 12.06
CA LEU A 133 47.22 -18.30 11.65
C LEU A 133 46.69 -18.13 10.23
N ALA A 134 47.10 -18.96 9.29
CA ALA A 134 46.71 -18.84 7.87
C ALA A 134 45.18 -18.93 7.67
N ASP A 135 44.55 -19.76 8.50
CA ASP A 135 43.09 -19.99 8.45
C ASP A 135 42.26 -18.92 9.19
N LEU A 136 42.92 -18.15 10.02
CA LEU A 136 42.33 -17.11 10.87
C LEU A 136 43.17 -15.81 10.81
N PRO A 137 43.29 -15.16 9.66
CA PRO A 137 44.21 -14.04 9.43
C PRO A 137 43.93 -12.84 10.32
N ASP A 138 42.75 -12.70 10.86
CA ASP A 138 42.31 -11.60 11.71
C ASP A 138 42.81 -11.72 13.17
N TYR A 139 43.19 -12.92 13.57
CA TYR A 139 43.66 -13.19 14.98
C TYR A 139 45.19 -13.17 15.05
N VAL A 140 45.73 -12.02 14.91
CA VAL A 140 47.17 -11.77 15.01
C VAL A 140 47.51 -11.25 16.41
N GLY A 141 48.61 -11.74 17.04
CA GLY A 141 49.00 -11.27 18.34
C GLY A 141 50.36 -11.79 18.82
N ALA A 142 50.79 -11.32 19.97
CA ALA A 142 51.95 -11.83 20.67
C ALA A 142 51.61 -13.04 21.55
N LEU A 143 52.46 -14.08 21.54
CA LEU A 143 52.27 -15.26 22.36
C LEU A 143 53.45 -15.43 23.31
N GLN A 144 53.13 -15.56 24.61
CA GLN A 144 54.11 -15.86 25.64
C GLN A 144 53.73 -17.17 26.33
N LEU A 145 54.68 -18.06 26.39
CA LEU A 145 54.55 -19.35 27.11
C LEU A 145 55.65 -19.43 28.18
N SER A 146 55.23 -19.83 29.37
CA SER A 146 56.17 -20.18 30.45
C SER A 146 55.94 -21.64 30.83
N LEU A 147 56.88 -22.50 30.58
CA LEU A 147 56.77 -23.93 30.74
C LEU A 147 57.71 -24.40 31.84
N SER A 148 57.17 -25.19 32.81
CA SER A 148 57.91 -25.94 33.76
C SER A 148 57.14 -27.23 34.11
N PRO A 149 57.79 -28.23 34.68
CA PRO A 149 57.10 -29.46 35.15
C PRO A 149 55.95 -29.20 36.12
N GLN A 150 56.04 -28.12 36.91
CA GLN A 150 55.07 -27.82 37.99
C GLN A 150 53.90 -26.91 37.47
N ALA A 151 54.22 -26.02 36.56
CA ALA A 151 53.24 -25.06 36.07
C ALA A 151 53.49 -24.65 34.60
N GLN A 152 52.47 -24.57 33.84
CA GLN A 152 52.48 -24.03 32.50
C GLN A 152 51.59 -22.80 32.43
N ARG A 153 52.09 -21.71 31.82
CA ARG A 153 51.34 -20.45 31.63
C ARG A 153 51.36 -20.09 30.16
N VAL A 154 50.22 -19.63 29.68
CA VAL A 154 50.05 -19.09 28.35
C VAL A 154 49.43 -17.71 28.42
N ALA A 155 50.03 -16.75 27.69
CA ALA A 155 49.47 -15.44 27.48
C ALA A 155 49.53 -15.13 25.98
N PHE A 156 48.38 -14.92 25.36
CA PHE A 156 48.24 -14.43 24.00
C PHE A 156 47.61 -13.04 24.05
N SER A 157 48.16 -12.09 23.31
CA SER A 157 47.70 -10.72 23.28
C SER A 157 47.63 -10.24 21.83
N GLY A 158 46.42 -10.09 21.33
CA GLY A 158 46.08 -9.55 20.00
C GLY A 158 44.86 -8.67 20.06
N ASP A 159 44.56 -7.98 18.97
CA ASP A 159 43.43 -7.04 18.90
C ASP A 159 42.09 -7.75 19.06
N LYS A 160 41.90 -8.91 18.39
CA LYS A 160 40.65 -9.69 18.42
C LYS A 160 40.64 -10.82 19.48
N LEU A 161 41.79 -11.24 19.96
CA LEU A 161 41.90 -12.33 20.95
C LEU A 161 42.94 -12.00 22.02
N GLU A 162 42.55 -12.13 23.29
CA GLU A 162 43.43 -12.09 24.43
C GLU A 162 43.18 -13.30 25.32
N VAL A 163 44.21 -14.07 25.66
CA VAL A 163 44.12 -15.26 26.52
C VAL A 163 45.19 -15.23 27.60
N LYS A 164 44.81 -15.49 28.85
CA LYS A 164 45.70 -15.78 29.94
C LYS A 164 45.21 -16.99 30.70
N ALA A 165 46.02 -18.04 30.70
CA ALA A 165 45.68 -19.26 31.39
C ALA A 165 46.90 -19.89 32.06
N ARG A 166 46.64 -20.65 33.14
CA ARG A 166 47.60 -21.33 33.94
C ARG A 166 47.17 -22.75 34.22
N LEU A 167 48.09 -23.69 34.02
CA LEU A 167 47.90 -25.11 34.36
C LEU A 167 48.89 -25.51 35.44
N GLU A 168 48.40 -26.00 36.59
CA GLU A 168 49.21 -26.52 37.70
C GLU A 168 48.70 -27.91 38.03
N GLY A 169 49.55 -28.93 37.75
CA GLY A 169 49.07 -30.32 37.79
C GLY A 169 47.83 -30.54 36.92
N GLN A 170 46.70 -30.91 37.50
CA GLN A 170 45.43 -31.06 36.78
C GLN A 170 44.55 -29.80 36.83
N ALA A 171 44.94 -28.78 37.63
CA ALA A 171 44.15 -27.55 37.76
C ALA A 171 44.48 -26.58 36.63
N LEU A 172 43.56 -26.40 35.73
CA LEU A 172 43.62 -25.37 34.66
C LEU A 172 42.78 -24.19 35.10
N LYS A 173 43.39 -23.02 35.18
CA LYS A 173 42.70 -21.78 35.43
C LYS A 173 42.80 -20.86 34.23
N VAL A 174 41.67 -20.49 33.63
CA VAL A 174 41.55 -19.44 32.62
C VAL A 174 41.30 -18.13 33.36
N GLU A 175 42.35 -17.33 33.48
CA GLU A 175 42.32 -16.04 34.20
C GLU A 175 41.66 -14.95 33.35
N GLN A 176 41.83 -15.01 32.05
CA GLN A 176 41.21 -14.10 31.08
C GLN A 176 41.17 -14.76 29.72
N LEU A 177 40.02 -14.72 29.11
CA LEU A 177 39.85 -14.89 27.67
C LEU A 177 38.93 -13.78 27.17
N ARG A 178 39.38 -13.00 26.18
CA ARG A 178 38.60 -11.98 25.51
C ARG A 178 38.65 -12.25 24.02
N LEU A 179 37.52 -12.34 23.40
CA LEU A 179 37.38 -12.68 21.99
C LEU A 179 36.40 -11.72 21.30
N ALA A 180 36.87 -10.94 20.34
CA ALA A 180 36.04 -10.10 19.51
C ALA A 180 35.48 -10.93 18.33
N LEU A 181 34.22 -11.37 18.47
CA LEU A 181 33.54 -12.16 17.47
C LEU A 181 32.84 -11.29 16.40
N PHE A 182 32.34 -10.12 16.79
CA PHE A 182 31.54 -9.24 15.95
C PHE A 182 32.10 -7.82 15.97
N ASP A 183 32.27 -7.21 14.83
CA ASP A 183 32.73 -5.82 14.72
C ASP A 183 31.72 -4.87 15.39
N GLY A 184 32.22 -3.91 16.17
CA GLY A 184 31.38 -2.94 16.87
C GLY A 184 30.66 -3.47 18.13
N GLN A 185 30.85 -4.74 18.51
CA GLN A 185 30.32 -5.31 19.75
C GLN A 185 31.39 -5.48 20.81
N PRO A 186 31.02 -5.46 22.10
CA PRO A 186 31.94 -5.80 23.17
C PRO A 186 32.49 -7.22 22.98
N PRO A 187 33.79 -7.46 23.28
CA PRO A 187 34.37 -8.79 23.16
C PRO A 187 33.75 -9.76 24.18
N VAL A 188 33.61 -11.01 23.77
CA VAL A 188 33.27 -12.11 24.68
C VAL A 188 34.38 -12.25 25.69
N SER A 189 34.05 -12.25 26.99
CA SER A 189 34.97 -12.51 28.06
C SER A 189 34.65 -13.83 28.76
N LEU A 190 35.67 -14.67 29.06
CA LEU A 190 35.48 -15.93 29.74
C LEU A 190 36.54 -16.07 30.86
N LEU A 191 36.07 -16.58 31.99
CA LEU A 191 36.86 -16.98 33.14
C LEU A 191 36.51 -18.44 33.47
N GLY A 192 37.44 -19.24 33.96
CA GLY A 192 37.09 -20.62 34.30
C GLY A 192 38.16 -21.32 35.13
N ASP A 193 37.70 -22.24 35.94
CA ASP A 193 38.50 -23.14 36.77
C ASP A 193 38.14 -24.60 36.41
N PHE A 194 39.11 -25.38 35.97
CA PHE A 194 38.90 -26.73 35.44
C PHE A 194 39.84 -27.72 36.11
N THR A 195 39.36 -28.92 36.38
CA THR A 195 40.20 -30.06 36.75
C THR A 195 40.30 -31.01 35.57
N LEU A 196 41.46 -31.06 34.92
CA LEU A 196 41.71 -31.92 33.78
C LEU A 196 41.68 -33.39 34.14
N ALA A 197 41.37 -34.24 33.16
CA ALA A 197 41.48 -35.69 33.32
C ALA A 197 42.94 -36.13 33.42
N LEU A 198 43.16 -37.34 33.98
CA LEU A 198 44.50 -37.93 34.05
C LEU A 198 45.14 -38.13 32.65
N MET A 199 44.31 -38.43 31.66
CA MET A 199 44.72 -38.56 30.28
C MET A 199 44.53 -37.24 29.57
N PRO A 200 45.47 -36.75 28.76
CA PRO A 200 45.39 -35.48 28.07
C PRO A 200 44.18 -35.33 27.13
N ASP A 201 43.72 -36.47 26.63
CA ASP A 201 42.58 -36.60 25.75
C ASP A 201 41.23 -36.71 26.46
N GLY A 202 41.24 -36.73 27.79
CA GLY A 202 40.05 -36.79 28.64
C GLY A 202 39.31 -35.46 28.75
N ILE A 203 37.98 -35.55 28.87
CA ILE A 203 37.19 -34.39 29.26
C ILE A 203 37.59 -33.96 30.68
N PRO A 204 37.63 -32.65 31.01
CA PRO A 204 37.83 -32.21 32.40
C PRO A 204 36.84 -32.92 33.33
N THR A 205 37.35 -33.47 34.44
CA THR A 205 36.54 -34.24 35.40
C THR A 205 35.63 -33.36 36.25
N LYS A 206 35.99 -32.06 36.39
CA LYS A 206 35.21 -31.04 37.09
C LYS A 206 35.57 -29.69 36.49
N GLY A 207 34.60 -28.78 36.46
CA GLY A 207 34.88 -27.42 36.04
C GLY A 207 33.72 -26.49 36.29
N GLU A 208 34.06 -25.21 36.32
CA GLU A 208 33.15 -24.11 36.31
C GLU A 208 33.72 -23.01 35.40
N ALA A 209 32.86 -22.37 34.60
CA ALA A 209 33.27 -21.26 33.76
C ALA A 209 32.16 -20.22 33.72
N GLN A 210 32.56 -18.96 33.63
CA GLN A 210 31.68 -17.83 33.46
C GLN A 210 32.10 -17.06 32.22
N ALA A 211 31.14 -16.80 31.32
CA ALA A 211 31.36 -15.97 30.17
C ALA A 211 30.39 -14.77 30.15
N ARG A 212 30.87 -13.64 29.62
CA ARG A 212 30.03 -12.45 29.34
C ARG A 212 30.19 -12.12 27.89
N PHE A 213 29.07 -11.87 27.23
CA PHE A 213 29.05 -11.58 25.82
C PHE A 213 27.83 -10.72 25.43
N SER A 214 27.96 -10.04 24.31
CA SER A 214 26.88 -9.31 23.70
C SER A 214 26.61 -9.91 22.30
N LEU A 215 25.34 -10.07 21.93
CA LEU A 215 24.96 -10.52 20.63
C LEU A 215 24.48 -9.32 19.79
N PRO A 216 24.77 -9.27 18.49
CA PRO A 216 24.21 -8.25 17.62
C PRO A 216 22.69 -8.22 17.72
N ARG A 217 22.11 -7.03 17.83
CA ARG A 217 20.65 -6.81 17.95
C ARG A 217 19.98 -7.39 19.20
N ALA A 218 20.73 -7.93 20.16
CA ALA A 218 20.14 -8.29 21.46
C ALA A 218 19.95 -7.04 22.32
N PRO A 219 18.83 -6.92 23.04
CA PRO A 219 18.56 -5.75 23.88
C PRO A 219 19.34 -5.70 25.18
N PHE A 220 20.25 -6.65 25.41
CA PHE A 220 20.98 -6.84 26.69
C PHE A 220 22.34 -7.50 26.50
N ASN A 221 23.23 -7.36 27.49
CA ASN A 221 24.44 -8.17 27.62
C ASN A 221 24.07 -9.49 28.30
N ALA A 222 24.72 -10.57 27.88
CA ALA A 222 24.47 -11.91 28.39
C ALA A 222 25.62 -12.39 29.31
N ARG A 223 25.25 -13.20 30.30
CA ARG A 223 26.16 -13.93 31.16
C ARG A 223 25.87 -15.42 31.05
N ALA A 224 26.87 -16.23 30.74
CA ALA A 224 26.77 -17.69 30.74
C ALA A 224 27.57 -18.27 31.91
N GLU A 225 27.00 -19.27 32.54
CA GLU A 225 27.62 -20.05 33.60
C GLU A 225 27.57 -21.52 33.20
N VAL A 226 28.73 -22.18 33.24
CA VAL A 226 28.87 -23.61 32.95
C VAL A 226 29.45 -24.30 34.14
N THR A 227 28.80 -25.35 34.58
CA THR A 227 29.29 -26.21 35.65
C THR A 227 29.19 -27.65 35.21
N TRP A 228 30.19 -28.47 35.56
CA TRP A 228 30.12 -29.91 35.30
C TRP A 228 30.94 -30.75 36.29
N ARG A 229 30.58 -32.00 36.40
CA ARG A 229 31.26 -33.01 37.21
C ARG A 229 31.04 -34.39 36.65
N GLY A 230 32.15 -35.12 36.40
CA GLY A 230 32.05 -36.54 35.96
C GLY A 230 31.42 -36.77 34.61
N GLY A 231 31.46 -35.82 33.69
CA GLY A 231 30.87 -35.95 32.37
C GLY A 231 29.42 -35.44 32.27
N GLU A 232 28.85 -34.96 33.37
CA GLU A 232 27.53 -34.31 33.40
C GLU A 232 27.68 -32.86 33.85
N GLY A 233 26.85 -31.99 33.31
CA GLY A 233 26.90 -30.57 33.65
C GLY A 233 25.68 -29.77 33.30
N GLN A 234 25.75 -28.48 33.53
CA GLN A 234 24.67 -27.54 33.21
C GLN A 234 25.27 -26.26 32.63
N LEU A 235 24.65 -25.75 31.59
CA LEU A 235 24.89 -24.43 31.03
C LEU A 235 23.68 -23.56 31.34
N LEU A 236 23.90 -22.48 32.08
CA LEU A 236 22.92 -21.45 32.35
C LEU A 236 23.33 -20.17 31.62
N VAL A 237 22.39 -19.51 30.92
CA VAL A 237 22.61 -18.21 30.30
C VAL A 237 21.56 -17.23 30.80
N PHE A 238 22.00 -16.09 31.27
CA PHE A 238 21.17 -15.03 31.83
C PHE A 238 21.31 -13.75 30.99
N ALA A 239 20.28 -12.95 30.93
CA ALA A 239 20.45 -11.53 30.67
C ALA A 239 21.14 -10.88 31.89
N GLN A 240 21.94 -9.85 31.64
CA GLN A 240 22.81 -9.28 32.71
C GLN A 240 22.05 -8.92 34.00
N ASP A 241 20.81 -8.42 33.86
CA ASP A 241 20.01 -7.93 34.99
C ASP A 241 18.80 -8.83 35.32
N ASP A 242 18.68 -9.99 34.68
CA ASP A 242 17.56 -10.93 34.90
C ASP A 242 18.03 -12.12 35.79
N PRO A 243 17.37 -12.37 36.91
CA PRO A 243 17.71 -13.51 37.79
C PRO A 243 17.32 -14.87 37.19
N ASP A 244 16.35 -14.87 36.25
CA ASP A 244 15.92 -16.13 35.66
C ASP A 244 16.75 -16.45 34.40
N PRO A 245 17.16 -17.71 34.19
CA PRO A 245 17.98 -18.06 33.06
C PRO A 245 17.19 -17.97 31.73
N LEU A 246 17.80 -17.43 30.69
CA LEU A 246 17.31 -17.47 29.32
C LEU A 246 17.52 -18.86 28.71
N LEU A 247 18.60 -19.55 29.08
CA LEU A 247 18.91 -20.92 28.71
C LEU A 247 19.25 -21.71 29.97
N ASP A 248 18.70 -22.91 30.03
CA ASP A 248 19.03 -23.93 31.07
C ASP A 248 19.22 -25.25 30.34
N LEU A 249 20.48 -25.61 30.12
CA LEU A 249 20.88 -26.75 29.29
C LEU A 249 21.66 -27.76 30.14
N PRO A 250 20.99 -28.74 30.77
CA PRO A 250 21.69 -29.88 31.38
C PRO A 250 22.32 -30.74 30.28
N TRP A 251 23.59 -31.00 30.35
CA TRP A 251 24.35 -31.72 29.34
C TRP A 251 25.11 -32.94 29.91
N GLN A 252 25.37 -33.87 29.00
CA GLN A 252 26.16 -35.06 29.23
C GLN A 252 27.24 -35.19 28.17
N ALA A 253 28.43 -35.51 28.59
CA ALA A 253 29.57 -35.75 27.71
C ALA A 253 30.08 -37.18 27.90
N GLY A 254 30.06 -37.93 26.80
CA GLY A 254 30.71 -39.26 26.72
C GLY A 254 32.10 -39.16 26.12
N HIS A 255 32.72 -40.35 25.81
CA HIS A 255 34.06 -40.40 25.30
C HIS A 255 34.21 -39.62 23.99
N ASP A 256 33.22 -39.73 23.07
CA ASP A 256 33.23 -39.10 21.75
C ASP A 256 31.88 -38.44 21.43
N SER A 257 31.04 -38.19 22.40
CA SER A 257 29.73 -37.64 22.25
C SER A 257 29.44 -36.57 23.32
N PHE A 258 28.69 -35.54 22.90
CA PHE A 258 28.15 -34.52 23.79
C PHE A 258 26.69 -34.39 23.51
N ALA A 259 25.85 -34.31 24.52
CA ALA A 259 24.42 -34.15 24.30
C ALA A 259 23.73 -33.37 25.44
N PHE A 260 22.71 -32.64 25.11
CA PHE A 260 21.65 -32.25 26.05
C PHE A 260 20.30 -32.64 25.45
N SER A 261 19.47 -33.29 26.26
CA SER A 261 18.20 -33.87 25.81
C SER A 261 16.95 -33.14 26.28
N ASP A 262 17.05 -32.36 27.35
CA ASP A 262 15.93 -31.62 27.97
C ASP A 262 16.33 -30.17 28.34
N GLY A 263 17.01 -29.51 27.45
CA GLY A 263 17.32 -28.08 27.57
C GLY A 263 16.04 -27.23 27.54
N ARG A 264 16.01 -26.22 28.41
CA ARG A 264 14.94 -25.22 28.43
C ARG A 264 15.49 -23.88 28.00
N TRP A 265 14.66 -23.10 27.28
CA TRP A 265 15.02 -21.75 26.89
C TRP A 265 13.81 -20.84 26.90
N ARG A 266 14.04 -19.54 27.13
CA ARG A 266 13.04 -18.48 27.06
C ARG A 266 13.64 -17.21 26.47
N TRP A 267 12.79 -16.43 25.81
CA TRP A 267 13.11 -15.13 25.25
C TRP A 267 11.95 -14.17 25.52
N PRO A 268 11.95 -13.41 26.63
CA PRO A 268 10.81 -12.62 27.10
C PRO A 268 10.68 -11.25 26.44
N TYR A 269 11.45 -10.98 25.39
CA TYR A 269 11.57 -9.65 24.79
C TYR A 269 10.69 -9.49 23.54
N GLN A 270 10.47 -8.21 23.10
CA GLN A 270 9.84 -7.82 21.85
C GLN A 270 8.33 -8.11 21.75
N GLY A 271 7.58 -8.06 22.84
CA GLY A 271 6.13 -8.22 22.83
C GLY A 271 5.60 -9.63 22.50
N PHE A 272 6.48 -10.55 22.09
CA PHE A 272 6.20 -11.96 21.84
C PHE A 272 7.14 -12.81 22.71
N PRO A 273 6.76 -13.13 23.94
CA PRO A 273 7.60 -14.00 24.76
C PRO A 273 7.69 -15.37 24.10
N LEU A 274 8.93 -15.78 23.81
CA LEU A 274 9.22 -17.09 23.25
C LEU A 274 9.76 -18.00 24.37
N SER A 275 9.42 -19.27 24.32
CA SER A 275 9.97 -20.28 25.19
C SER A 275 9.97 -21.63 24.51
N GLY A 276 10.68 -22.59 25.08
CA GLY A 276 10.69 -23.91 24.51
C GLY A 276 11.67 -24.86 25.13
N ARG A 277 11.84 -25.99 24.45
CA ARG A 277 12.83 -27.02 24.79
C ARG A 277 13.82 -27.16 23.65
N ALA A 278 15.04 -27.53 23.98
CA ALA A 278 16.10 -27.80 23.03
C ALA A 278 16.76 -29.13 23.37
N ALA A 279 17.06 -29.91 22.32
CA ALA A 279 17.88 -31.10 22.41
C ALA A 279 18.98 -31.01 21.36
N LEU A 280 20.20 -31.37 21.73
CA LEU A 280 21.35 -31.38 20.82
C LEU A 280 22.16 -32.63 21.09
N ARG A 281 22.70 -33.21 20.04
CA ARG A 281 23.70 -34.29 20.09
C ARG A 281 24.84 -33.95 19.14
N VAL A 282 26.03 -34.05 19.64
CA VAL A 282 27.30 -33.90 18.90
C VAL A 282 28.04 -35.22 18.99
N GLU A 283 28.41 -35.81 17.89
CA GLU A 283 29.20 -37.06 17.79
C GLU A 283 30.52 -36.77 17.09
N ASN A 284 31.55 -37.59 17.30
CA ASN A 284 32.92 -37.42 16.79
C ASN A 284 33.56 -36.05 17.12
N TRP A 285 33.23 -35.45 18.24
CA TRP A 285 33.71 -34.10 18.57
C TRP A 285 35.22 -34.06 18.81
N ARG A 286 35.86 -35.20 19.17
CA ARG A 286 37.31 -35.31 19.35
C ARG A 286 38.11 -35.21 18.04
N GLY A 287 37.50 -35.54 16.92
CA GLY A 287 38.13 -35.39 15.61
C GLY A 287 38.19 -33.90 15.17
N GLY A 288 37.79 -32.98 16.02
CA GLY A 288 37.72 -31.56 15.74
C GLY A 288 36.35 -31.14 15.18
N LEU A 289 36.15 -29.85 14.98
CA LEU A 289 34.90 -29.28 14.48
C LEU A 289 34.52 -29.84 13.11
N ASP A 290 35.50 -30.08 12.27
CA ASP A 290 35.27 -30.57 10.88
C ASP A 290 34.77 -32.03 10.85
N ALA A 291 35.10 -32.84 11.85
CA ALA A 291 34.67 -34.22 11.97
C ALA A 291 33.43 -34.41 12.83
N ALA A 292 33.12 -33.42 13.66
CA ALA A 292 31.97 -33.44 14.54
C ALA A 292 30.64 -33.46 13.76
N ARG A 293 29.75 -34.38 14.14
CA ARG A 293 28.40 -34.46 13.57
C ARG A 293 27.39 -33.93 14.56
N VAL A 294 26.69 -32.92 14.20
CA VAL A 294 25.70 -32.22 15.02
C VAL A 294 24.29 -32.55 14.56
N SER A 295 23.41 -32.87 15.48
CA SER A 295 21.99 -33.06 15.24
C SER A 295 21.18 -32.55 16.44
N GLY A 296 19.94 -32.14 16.21
CA GLY A 296 19.12 -31.68 17.29
C GLY A 296 17.73 -31.23 16.87
N ARG A 297 17.02 -30.77 17.93
CA ARG A 297 15.67 -30.27 17.79
C ARG A 297 15.45 -29.13 18.78
N ILE A 298 14.86 -28.04 18.30
CA ILE A 298 14.44 -26.91 19.14
C ILE A 298 12.94 -26.70 18.94
N ASN A 299 12.19 -26.74 20.02
CA ASN A 299 10.78 -26.38 20.02
C ASN A 299 10.65 -24.93 20.47
N VAL A 300 9.79 -24.20 19.80
CA VAL A 300 9.48 -22.80 20.08
C VAL A 300 7.99 -22.70 20.35
N VAL A 301 7.63 -22.06 21.45
CA VAL A 301 6.23 -21.76 21.80
C VAL A 301 6.15 -20.30 22.17
N THR A 302 5.14 -19.62 21.68
CA THR A 302 4.78 -18.27 22.12
C THR A 302 3.32 -18.20 22.53
N GLN A 303 3.05 -17.49 23.59
CA GLN A 303 1.69 -17.20 24.05
C GLN A 303 1.73 -15.83 24.73
N GLY A 304 1.10 -14.85 24.13
CA GLY A 304 1.04 -13.47 24.62
C GLY A 304 -0.17 -12.73 24.12
N ASN A 305 -0.33 -11.48 24.51
CA ASN A 305 -1.46 -10.63 24.09
C ASN A 305 -1.52 -10.42 22.57
N ALA A 306 -0.39 -10.55 21.89
CA ALA A 306 -0.29 -10.35 20.45
C ALA A 306 -0.52 -11.63 19.63
N GLY A 307 -0.70 -12.80 20.27
CA GLY A 307 -0.95 -14.04 19.56
C GLY A 307 -0.33 -15.28 20.24
N LYS A 308 -0.50 -16.41 19.59
CA LYS A 308 0.06 -17.71 20.00
C LYS A 308 0.69 -18.41 18.80
N GLY A 309 1.74 -19.17 19.05
CA GLY A 309 2.41 -19.95 18.01
C GLY A 309 3.24 -21.07 18.56
N ASN A 310 3.52 -22.04 17.70
CA ASN A 310 4.45 -23.09 17.96
C ASN A 310 5.29 -23.37 16.72
N ALA A 311 6.56 -23.69 16.93
CA ALA A 311 7.43 -24.10 15.83
C ALA A 311 8.41 -25.16 16.32
N VAL A 312 8.89 -25.97 15.38
CA VAL A 312 9.92 -26.96 15.63
C VAL A 312 11.01 -26.79 14.56
N LEU A 313 12.21 -26.54 15.02
CA LEU A 313 13.42 -26.59 14.23
C LEU A 313 14.07 -27.95 14.48
N THR A 314 14.26 -28.75 13.43
CA THR A 314 15.10 -29.94 13.44
C THR A 314 16.31 -29.71 12.58
N PHE A 315 17.48 -30.15 13.02
CA PHE A 315 18.73 -29.98 12.27
C PHE A 315 19.62 -31.21 12.40
N GLY A 316 20.39 -31.46 11.37
CA GLY A 316 21.32 -32.56 11.26
C GLY A 316 20.70 -33.95 10.96
N PRO A 317 21.56 -35.00 10.99
CA PRO A 317 22.99 -34.92 11.23
C PRO A 317 23.74 -34.14 10.15
N GLY A 318 24.66 -33.27 10.57
CA GLY A 318 25.47 -32.44 9.70
C GLY A 318 26.76 -32.00 10.38
N THR A 319 27.60 -31.28 9.67
CA THR A 319 28.86 -30.74 10.16
C THR A 319 28.77 -29.23 10.32
N LEU A 320 29.39 -28.72 11.37
CA LEU A 320 29.61 -27.29 11.61
C LEU A 320 31.11 -27.06 11.67
N SER A 321 31.67 -26.38 10.67
CA SER A 321 33.09 -26.15 10.51
C SER A 321 33.38 -24.66 10.43
N LEU A 322 34.59 -24.27 10.85
CA LEU A 322 35.09 -22.92 10.66
C LEU A 322 35.31 -22.57 9.18
N ARG A 323 35.44 -23.58 8.31
CA ARG A 323 35.67 -23.43 6.86
C ARG A 323 34.42 -23.64 6.04
N GLU A 324 33.76 -24.77 6.25
CA GLU A 324 32.59 -25.14 5.48
C GLU A 324 31.65 -26.03 6.29
N SER A 325 30.50 -25.51 6.65
CA SER A 325 29.46 -26.26 7.32
C SER A 325 28.48 -26.87 6.31
N ALA A 326 27.92 -28.02 6.67
CA ALA A 326 26.87 -28.67 5.90
C ALA A 326 25.82 -29.27 6.84
N MET A 327 24.80 -28.50 7.18
CA MET A 327 23.78 -28.83 8.16
C MET A 327 22.38 -28.78 7.53
N PRO A 328 21.71 -29.91 7.33
CA PRO A 328 20.31 -29.88 6.91
C PRO A 328 19.43 -29.39 8.06
N LEU A 329 18.49 -28.49 7.72
CA LEU A 329 17.56 -27.88 8.66
C LEU A 329 16.14 -28.09 8.17
N ARG A 330 15.20 -28.18 9.09
CA ARG A 330 13.79 -28.13 8.79
C ARG A 330 13.04 -27.36 9.88
N ILE A 331 12.40 -26.27 9.48
CA ILE A 331 11.52 -25.48 10.34
C ILE A 331 10.09 -25.84 9.98
N THR A 332 9.29 -26.26 10.96
CA THR A 332 7.85 -26.46 10.81
C THR A 332 7.15 -25.77 11.96
N GLY A 333 6.06 -25.08 11.66
CA GLY A 333 5.36 -24.37 12.74
C GLY A 333 4.08 -23.68 12.26
N GLU A 334 3.34 -23.22 13.24
CA GLU A 334 2.18 -22.37 13.03
C GLU A 334 2.19 -21.22 14.05
N ALA A 335 1.71 -20.08 13.62
CA ALA A 335 1.47 -18.93 14.47
C ALA A 335 0.09 -18.37 14.18
N LYS A 336 -0.61 -17.91 15.22
CA LYS A 336 -1.93 -17.27 15.11
C LYS A 336 -1.90 -15.96 15.87
N GLN A 337 -2.28 -14.90 15.15
CA GLN A 337 -2.49 -13.58 15.70
C GLN A 337 -3.90 -13.14 15.32
N ASP A 338 -4.75 -12.94 16.31
CA ASP A 338 -6.18 -12.69 16.13
C ASP A 338 -6.82 -13.75 15.20
N ALA A 339 -7.32 -13.30 14.06
CA ALA A 339 -7.94 -14.18 13.06
C ALA A 339 -6.96 -14.65 11.98
N LEU A 340 -5.70 -14.21 11.97
CA LEU A 340 -4.69 -14.58 10.98
C LEU A 340 -3.84 -15.76 11.49
N ALA A 341 -3.70 -16.79 10.68
CA ALA A 341 -2.82 -17.94 10.94
C ALA A 341 -1.71 -18.02 9.89
N ILE A 342 -0.48 -18.26 10.35
CA ILE A 342 0.71 -18.45 9.51
C ILE A 342 1.22 -19.87 9.72
N TYR A 343 1.56 -20.56 8.65
CA TYR A 343 2.11 -21.91 8.64
C TYR A 343 3.46 -21.92 7.92
N ALA A 344 4.46 -22.50 8.55
CA ALA A 344 5.81 -22.64 8.00
C ALA A 344 6.13 -24.11 7.76
N GLY A 345 6.67 -24.41 6.58
CA GLY A 345 7.31 -25.68 6.24
C GLY A 345 8.56 -25.38 5.43
N LEU A 346 9.70 -25.24 6.12
CA LEU A 346 10.92 -24.66 5.56
C LEU A 346 12.08 -25.65 5.66
N PRO A 347 12.21 -26.59 4.71
CA PRO A 347 13.45 -27.36 4.57
C PRO A 347 14.56 -26.45 4.07
N ALA A 348 15.71 -26.51 4.70
CA ALA A 348 16.88 -25.69 4.35
C ALA A 348 18.19 -26.44 4.57
N MET A 349 19.28 -25.91 4.04
CA MET A 349 20.64 -26.34 4.25
C MET A 349 21.46 -25.15 4.73
N LEU A 350 22.08 -25.26 5.91
CA LEU A 350 23.08 -24.33 6.36
C LEU A 350 24.43 -24.73 5.72
N ARG A 351 25.08 -23.78 5.09
CA ARG A 351 26.37 -23.92 4.40
C ARG A 351 27.31 -22.80 4.81
N GLY A 352 28.58 -22.91 4.36
CA GLY A 352 29.60 -21.90 4.56
C GLY A 352 30.28 -21.98 5.95
N PRO A 353 31.17 -21.03 6.25
CA PRO A 353 31.87 -20.94 7.53
C PRO A 353 30.90 -20.79 8.69
N LEU A 354 31.21 -21.39 9.85
CA LEU A 354 30.38 -21.30 11.06
C LEU A 354 30.18 -19.84 11.52
N LEU A 355 31.16 -18.97 11.29
CA LEU A 355 31.11 -17.57 11.69
C LEU A 355 30.35 -16.67 10.69
N SER A 356 30.16 -17.14 9.45
CA SER A 356 29.38 -16.46 8.42
C SER A 356 28.53 -17.48 7.64
N PRO A 357 27.53 -18.11 8.30
CA PRO A 357 26.75 -19.18 7.69
C PRO A 357 25.74 -18.65 6.68
N GLU A 358 25.50 -19.46 5.67
CA GLU A 358 24.48 -19.22 4.65
C GLU A 358 23.35 -20.24 4.77
N LEU A 359 22.12 -19.75 4.84
CA LEU A 359 20.92 -20.58 4.91
C LEU A 359 20.28 -20.67 3.54
N HIS A 360 20.39 -21.81 2.91
CA HIS A 360 19.78 -22.12 1.59
C HIS A 360 18.45 -22.84 1.76
N PHE A 361 17.34 -22.23 1.35
CA PHE A 361 16.04 -22.88 1.35
C PHE A 361 15.92 -23.91 0.22
N MET A 362 15.60 -25.13 0.59
CA MET A 362 15.49 -26.28 -0.31
C MET A 362 14.14 -26.33 -1.03
N PRO A 363 14.00 -27.12 -2.11
CA PRO A 363 12.70 -27.38 -2.74
C PRO A 363 11.64 -27.80 -1.72
N GLY A 364 10.44 -27.19 -1.82
CA GLY A 364 9.35 -27.40 -0.87
C GLY A 364 9.31 -26.43 0.31
N ALA A 365 10.28 -25.51 0.42
CA ALA A 365 10.23 -24.43 1.39
C ALA A 365 9.06 -23.46 1.09
N LEU A 366 8.12 -23.38 2.03
CA LEU A 366 6.88 -22.65 1.83
C LEU A 366 6.37 -22.06 3.16
N LEU A 367 6.08 -20.76 3.13
CA LEU A 367 5.22 -20.11 4.13
C LEU A 367 3.81 -19.98 3.57
N ARG A 368 2.81 -20.13 4.43
CA ARG A 368 1.39 -19.89 4.10
C ARG A 368 0.73 -19.10 5.19
N SER A 369 -0.18 -18.21 4.82
CA SER A 369 -1.07 -17.57 5.79
C SER A 369 -2.52 -17.66 5.35
N ARG A 370 -3.44 -17.68 6.33
CA ARG A 370 -4.90 -17.75 6.16
C ARG A 370 -5.57 -16.95 7.25
N GLY A 371 -6.75 -16.44 6.97
CA GLY A 371 -7.60 -15.77 7.95
C GLY A 371 -7.87 -14.32 7.62
N ARG A 372 -8.35 -13.54 8.60
CA ARG A 372 -8.64 -12.12 8.40
C ARG A 372 -7.40 -11.27 8.65
N LEU A 373 -7.05 -10.45 7.68
CA LEU A 373 -5.99 -9.45 7.83
C LEU A 373 -6.55 -8.14 8.41
N ILE A 374 -7.74 -7.75 7.95
CA ILE A 374 -8.55 -6.65 8.43
C ILE A 374 -10.02 -7.11 8.40
N ASP A 375 -10.92 -6.44 9.08
CA ASP A 375 -12.32 -6.86 9.19
C ASP A 375 -13.02 -7.06 7.83
N ALA A 376 -12.61 -6.31 6.81
CA ALA A 376 -13.18 -6.35 5.47
C ALA A 376 -12.46 -7.30 4.50
N LEU A 377 -11.36 -7.96 4.88
CA LEU A 377 -10.57 -8.77 3.95
C LEU A 377 -10.23 -10.14 4.55
N ASN A 378 -10.92 -11.17 4.06
CA ASN A 378 -10.63 -12.55 4.40
C ASN A 378 -9.59 -13.13 3.42
N ILE A 379 -8.43 -13.49 3.93
CA ILE A 379 -7.36 -14.15 3.18
C ILE A 379 -7.65 -15.64 3.17
N GLU A 380 -7.99 -16.18 2.01
CA GLU A 380 -8.12 -17.62 1.82
C GLU A 380 -6.76 -18.30 1.94
N GLU A 381 -5.76 -17.74 1.26
CA GLU A 381 -4.39 -18.22 1.33
C GLU A 381 -3.41 -17.20 0.73
N ILE A 382 -2.33 -16.93 1.46
CA ILE A 382 -1.12 -16.34 0.87
C ILE A 382 -0.03 -17.40 0.93
N ARG A 383 0.67 -17.60 -0.18
CA ARG A 383 1.82 -18.51 -0.32
C ARG A 383 3.07 -17.72 -0.61
N TRP A 384 4.14 -17.99 0.14
CA TRP A 384 5.49 -17.51 -0.13
C TRP A 384 6.41 -18.71 -0.39
N PRO A 385 6.58 -19.14 -1.66
CA PRO A 385 7.59 -20.12 -2.00
C PRO A 385 8.97 -19.54 -1.79
N LEU A 386 9.82 -20.23 -1.02
CA LEU A 386 11.18 -19.79 -0.68
C LEU A 386 12.25 -20.71 -1.29
N ALA A 387 11.88 -21.70 -2.09
CA ALA A 387 12.84 -22.61 -2.72
C ALA A 387 13.89 -21.84 -3.53
N GLY A 388 15.18 -22.09 -3.22
CA GLY A 388 16.31 -21.41 -3.88
C GLY A 388 16.63 -20.02 -3.34
N VAL A 389 15.96 -19.57 -2.28
CA VAL A 389 16.31 -18.35 -1.54
C VAL A 389 17.45 -18.66 -0.58
N THR A 390 18.42 -17.77 -0.51
CA THR A 390 19.55 -17.82 0.42
C THR A 390 19.45 -16.66 1.40
N VAL A 391 19.71 -16.93 2.66
CA VAL A 391 19.80 -15.92 3.71
C VAL A 391 21.21 -15.91 4.28
N THR A 392 21.85 -14.77 4.27
CA THR A 392 23.19 -14.53 4.81
C THR A 392 23.13 -13.44 5.87
N GLU A 393 24.25 -13.13 6.51
CA GLU A 393 24.36 -11.97 7.40
C GLU A 393 24.13 -10.62 6.70
N LYS A 394 24.39 -10.56 5.39
CA LYS A 394 24.20 -9.36 4.54
C LYS A 394 22.76 -9.15 4.15
N GLY A 395 21.98 -10.23 4.05
CA GLY A 395 20.58 -10.15 3.65
C GLY A 395 20.07 -11.40 2.97
N ILE A 396 19.02 -11.22 2.21
CA ILE A 396 18.29 -12.27 1.48
C ILE A 396 18.65 -12.17 0.00
N ASP A 397 19.06 -13.28 -0.56
CA ASP A 397 19.34 -13.44 -1.98
C ASP A 397 18.38 -14.42 -2.62
N GLY A 398 18.06 -14.20 -3.90
CA GLY A 398 17.28 -15.14 -4.68
C GLY A 398 15.91 -14.61 -5.10
N ARG A 399 15.05 -15.52 -5.51
CA ARG A 399 13.72 -15.20 -6.02
C ARG A 399 12.68 -15.17 -4.88
N LEU A 400 12.22 -13.99 -4.55
CA LEU A 400 11.12 -13.80 -3.59
C LEU A 400 9.78 -13.72 -4.31
N GLN A 401 8.85 -14.58 -3.93
CA GLN A 401 7.52 -14.69 -4.52
C GLN A 401 6.45 -14.65 -3.44
N ALA A 402 5.30 -14.05 -3.79
CA ALA A 402 4.08 -14.18 -3.02
C ALA A 402 2.88 -14.37 -3.95
N ILE A 403 1.97 -15.27 -3.57
CA ILE A 403 0.71 -15.50 -4.27
C ILE A 403 -0.38 -15.35 -3.22
N ALA A 404 -1.19 -14.31 -3.36
CA ALA A 404 -2.27 -14.00 -2.43
C ALA A 404 -3.63 -14.24 -3.07
N ARG A 405 -4.47 -15.02 -2.41
CA ARG A 405 -5.88 -15.19 -2.74
C ARG A 405 -6.72 -14.72 -1.56
N ALA A 406 -7.64 -13.84 -1.83
CA ALA A 406 -8.61 -13.38 -0.84
C ALA A 406 -9.99 -13.30 -1.45
N SER A 407 -11.03 -13.53 -0.65
CA SER A 407 -12.43 -13.40 -1.04
C SER A 407 -13.25 -12.88 0.13
N GLU A 408 -14.16 -11.99 -0.17
CA GLU A 408 -15.16 -11.49 0.76
C GLU A 408 -16.46 -11.23 -0.02
N PRO A 409 -17.59 -11.84 0.37
CA PRO A 409 -18.86 -11.70 -0.40
C PRO A 409 -19.29 -10.25 -0.62
N SER A 410 -18.98 -9.34 0.29
CA SER A 410 -19.32 -7.92 0.22
C SER A 410 -18.30 -7.06 -0.54
N GLN A 411 -17.09 -7.54 -0.73
CA GLN A 411 -15.97 -6.79 -1.33
C GLN A 411 -15.52 -7.38 -2.66
N GLY A 412 -15.71 -8.68 -2.87
CA GLY A 412 -15.27 -9.39 -4.06
C GLY A 412 -14.13 -10.36 -3.80
N ASP A 413 -13.52 -10.83 -4.89
CA ASP A 413 -12.39 -11.76 -4.88
C ASP A 413 -11.14 -11.12 -5.48
N MET A 414 -9.99 -11.66 -5.10
CA MET A 414 -8.71 -11.17 -5.58
C MET A 414 -7.68 -12.30 -5.66
N LEU A 415 -6.93 -12.30 -6.76
CA LEU A 415 -5.72 -13.09 -6.93
C LEU A 415 -4.55 -12.16 -7.29
N LEU A 416 -3.56 -12.07 -6.42
CA LEU A 416 -2.38 -11.26 -6.62
C LEU A 416 -1.11 -12.12 -6.64
N HIS A 417 -0.22 -11.82 -7.56
CA HIS A 417 1.12 -12.39 -7.67
C HIS A 417 2.15 -11.30 -7.49
N LEU A 418 3.16 -11.59 -6.69
CA LEU A 418 4.38 -10.81 -6.53
C LEU A 418 5.56 -11.73 -6.85
N ASP A 419 6.47 -11.29 -7.71
CA ASP A 419 7.62 -12.06 -8.14
C ASP A 419 8.80 -11.13 -8.38
N GLY A 420 9.91 -11.39 -7.71
CA GLY A 420 11.08 -10.55 -7.83
C GLY A 420 12.36 -11.21 -7.40
N ARG A 421 13.48 -10.54 -7.66
CA ARG A 421 14.82 -10.97 -7.28
C ARG A 421 15.37 -10.03 -6.21
N ALA A 422 15.81 -10.62 -5.13
CA ALA A 422 16.52 -9.97 -4.03
C ALA A 422 18.03 -10.17 -4.18
N GLU A 423 18.80 -9.17 -3.79
CA GLU A 423 20.25 -9.12 -3.77
C GLU A 423 20.68 -8.42 -2.46
N ASP A 424 21.26 -9.17 -1.53
CA ASP A 424 21.60 -8.73 -0.15
C ASP A 424 20.45 -7.96 0.53
N PHE A 425 19.21 -8.38 0.30
CA PHE A 425 18.03 -7.60 0.68
C PHE A 425 17.71 -7.72 2.18
N LEU A 426 17.65 -6.58 2.81
CA LEU A 426 17.06 -6.33 4.13
C LEU A 426 16.10 -5.13 4.02
N PRO A 427 15.18 -4.93 4.96
CA PRO A 427 14.26 -3.78 4.91
C PRO A 427 14.93 -2.40 4.89
N ASP A 428 16.19 -2.30 5.28
CA ASP A 428 17.01 -1.08 5.39
C ASP A 428 18.30 -1.14 4.57
N ALA A 429 18.53 -2.21 3.83
CA ALA A 429 19.72 -2.38 3.00
C ALA A 429 19.47 -3.31 1.81
N GLY A 430 20.34 -3.22 0.78
CA GLY A 430 20.29 -4.10 -0.36
C GLY A 430 19.20 -3.76 -1.38
N LEU A 431 18.84 -4.73 -2.19
CA LEU A 431 17.98 -4.48 -3.33
C LEU A 431 17.00 -5.63 -3.56
N TRP A 432 15.73 -5.30 -3.73
CA TRP A 432 14.70 -6.21 -4.22
C TRP A 432 13.97 -5.57 -5.39
N ARG A 433 14.14 -6.13 -6.60
CA ARG A 433 13.39 -5.77 -7.81
C ARG A 433 12.26 -6.75 -8.00
N TRP A 434 11.04 -6.23 -8.21
CA TRP A 434 9.85 -7.06 -8.29
C TRP A 434 8.87 -6.56 -9.36
N ARG A 435 8.07 -7.50 -9.82
CA ARG A 435 6.88 -7.28 -10.63
C ARG A 435 5.68 -7.86 -9.90
N TYR A 436 4.54 -7.30 -10.15
CA TYR A 436 3.29 -7.80 -9.62
C TYR A 436 2.23 -7.80 -10.70
N TRP A 437 1.28 -8.71 -10.58
CA TRP A 437 0.10 -8.78 -11.42
C TRP A 437 -1.02 -9.47 -10.66
N GLY A 438 -2.25 -9.16 -11.07
CA GLY A 438 -3.41 -9.76 -10.44
C GLY A 438 -4.69 -9.36 -11.11
N ASN A 439 -5.75 -9.98 -10.67
CA ASN A 439 -7.11 -9.71 -11.09
C ASN A 439 -8.09 -10.05 -9.97
N GLY A 440 -9.31 -9.60 -10.13
CA GLY A 440 -10.36 -9.88 -9.17
C GLY A 440 -11.65 -9.16 -9.51
N THR A 441 -12.58 -9.23 -8.57
CA THR A 441 -13.85 -8.48 -8.60
C THR A 441 -13.86 -7.44 -7.48
N PHE A 442 -14.63 -6.39 -7.64
CA PHE A 442 -14.89 -5.41 -6.61
C PHE A 442 -16.40 -5.16 -6.54
N GLU A 443 -17.06 -5.89 -5.66
CA GLU A 443 -18.53 -5.94 -5.56
C GLU A 443 -19.19 -4.59 -5.25
N PRO A 444 -18.63 -3.70 -4.42
CA PRO A 444 -19.23 -2.39 -4.18
C PRO A 444 -19.41 -1.54 -5.45
N MET A 445 -18.59 -1.79 -6.48
CA MET A 445 -18.68 -1.10 -7.78
C MET A 445 -19.04 -2.05 -8.93
N ARG A 446 -19.41 -3.30 -8.64
CA ARG A 446 -19.74 -4.34 -9.62
C ARG A 446 -18.75 -4.37 -10.78
N SER A 447 -17.48 -4.40 -10.43
CA SER A 447 -16.38 -4.25 -11.37
C SER A 447 -15.44 -5.44 -11.32
N ARG A 448 -14.94 -5.84 -12.48
CA ARG A 448 -13.75 -6.70 -12.58
C ARG A 448 -12.55 -5.82 -12.84
N TRP A 449 -11.46 -6.17 -12.18
CA TRP A 449 -10.22 -5.42 -12.31
C TRP A 449 -9.04 -6.31 -12.63
N SER A 450 -8.04 -5.72 -13.24
CA SER A 450 -6.70 -6.29 -13.40
C SER A 450 -5.66 -5.24 -13.06
N ILE A 451 -4.56 -5.68 -12.43
CA ILE A 451 -3.45 -4.83 -12.04
C ILE A 451 -2.14 -5.47 -12.48
N GLY A 452 -1.17 -4.67 -12.84
CA GLY A 452 0.19 -5.12 -13.10
C GLY A 452 1.16 -3.96 -13.02
N GLY A 453 2.42 -4.30 -12.74
CA GLY A 453 3.46 -3.30 -12.63
C GLY A 453 4.78 -3.85 -12.16
N ARG A 454 5.72 -2.92 -11.92
CA ARG A 454 7.07 -3.20 -11.46
C ARG A 454 7.49 -2.21 -10.40
N GLY A 455 8.38 -2.63 -9.54
CA GLY A 455 9.00 -1.76 -8.56
C GLY A 455 10.32 -2.30 -8.07
N GLU A 456 10.96 -1.49 -7.27
CA GLU A 456 12.18 -1.89 -6.56
C GLU A 456 12.14 -1.34 -5.13
N TRP A 457 12.74 -2.09 -4.25
CA TRP A 457 13.04 -1.65 -2.90
C TRP A 457 14.55 -1.68 -2.74
N ARG A 458 15.13 -0.49 -2.67
CA ARG A 458 16.57 -0.29 -2.53
C ARG A 458 16.83 0.44 -1.21
N ASP A 459 17.54 -0.21 -0.32
CA ASP A 459 17.82 0.29 1.01
C ASP A 459 16.51 0.68 1.75
N ASP A 460 16.34 1.92 2.14
CA ASP A 460 15.12 2.43 2.77
C ASP A 460 14.07 2.98 1.78
N VAL A 461 14.35 2.93 0.46
CA VAL A 461 13.51 3.54 -0.58
C VAL A 461 12.75 2.49 -1.38
N ILE A 462 11.42 2.60 -1.39
CA ILE A 462 10.53 1.84 -2.25
C ILE A 462 10.14 2.71 -3.44
N THR A 463 10.38 2.21 -4.65
CA THR A 463 10.02 2.88 -5.90
C THR A 463 9.07 2.00 -6.70
N LEU A 464 7.86 2.48 -6.96
CA LEU A 464 6.94 1.89 -7.91
C LEU A 464 7.19 2.54 -9.26
N SER A 465 7.82 1.81 -10.18
CA SER A 465 8.22 2.32 -11.48
C SER A 465 7.15 2.15 -12.56
N GLU A 466 6.24 1.18 -12.39
CA GLU A 466 5.15 0.90 -13.31
C GLU A 466 3.91 0.46 -12.54
N LEU A 467 2.77 1.05 -12.88
CA LEU A 467 1.44 0.67 -12.41
C LEU A 467 0.47 0.76 -13.58
N ASN A 468 -0.20 -0.34 -13.88
CA ASN A 468 -1.28 -0.41 -14.85
C ASN A 468 -2.46 -1.12 -14.18
N THR A 469 -3.48 -0.37 -13.86
CA THR A 469 -4.72 -0.93 -13.31
C THR A 469 -5.83 -0.67 -14.30
N ARG A 470 -6.58 -1.71 -14.64
CA ARG A 470 -7.72 -1.65 -15.58
C ARG A 470 -8.95 -2.21 -14.91
N PHE A 471 -10.05 -1.51 -15.08
CA PHE A 471 -11.37 -1.96 -14.68
C PHE A 471 -12.25 -2.11 -15.93
N ASP A 472 -13.17 -3.07 -15.94
CA ASP A 472 -14.15 -3.17 -17.02
C ASP A 472 -15.16 -2.03 -16.95
N GLN A 473 -15.64 -1.73 -15.77
CA GLN A 473 -16.50 -0.59 -15.46
C GLN A 473 -16.51 -0.31 -13.96
N TRP A 474 -16.94 0.90 -13.57
CA TRP A 474 -17.36 1.20 -12.20
C TRP A 474 -18.84 1.53 -12.20
N GLN A 475 -19.61 0.79 -11.41
CA GLN A 475 -21.02 1.07 -11.23
C GLN A 475 -21.27 1.46 -9.77
N TYR A 476 -21.69 2.70 -9.54
CA TYR A 476 -21.99 3.21 -8.21
C TYR A 476 -23.29 4.04 -8.25
N GLY A 477 -24.32 3.58 -7.54
CA GLY A 477 -25.63 4.23 -7.54
C GLY A 477 -26.19 4.38 -8.95
N SER A 478 -26.44 5.61 -9.37
CA SER A 478 -26.96 5.96 -10.69
C SER A 478 -25.90 6.20 -11.76
N MET A 479 -24.64 5.89 -11.49
CA MET A 479 -23.50 6.21 -12.34
C MET A 479 -22.80 4.94 -12.80
N THR A 480 -22.44 4.87 -14.06
CA THR A 480 -21.58 3.83 -14.66
C THR A 480 -20.42 4.49 -15.39
N VAL A 481 -19.20 4.21 -14.99
CA VAL A 481 -17.96 4.69 -15.60
C VAL A 481 -17.38 3.57 -16.46
N GLU A 482 -17.14 3.84 -17.73
CA GLU A 482 -16.57 2.85 -18.65
C GLU A 482 -15.06 2.77 -18.53
N ARG A 483 -14.56 1.55 -18.42
CA ARG A 483 -13.14 1.19 -18.53
C ARG A 483 -12.17 2.15 -17.82
N PRO A 484 -12.34 2.46 -16.55
CA PRO A 484 -11.37 3.29 -15.84
C PRO A 484 -10.02 2.58 -15.75
N GLN A 485 -8.93 3.36 -15.94
CA GLN A 485 -7.55 2.89 -15.94
C GLN A 485 -6.69 3.83 -15.11
N LEU A 486 -5.90 3.28 -14.20
CA LEU A 486 -4.94 4.04 -13.42
C LEU A 486 -3.52 3.62 -13.80
N ALA A 487 -2.68 4.59 -14.14
CA ALA A 487 -1.29 4.39 -14.48
C ALA A 487 -0.39 5.43 -13.79
N LEU A 488 0.91 5.18 -13.76
CA LEU A 488 1.87 6.18 -13.31
C LEU A 488 2.19 7.15 -14.46
N SER A 489 2.21 8.43 -14.17
CA SER A 489 2.83 9.46 -15.03
C SER A 489 4.31 9.65 -14.69
N THR A 490 4.65 9.56 -13.41
CA THR A 490 6.03 9.46 -12.92
C THR A 490 6.09 8.38 -11.85
N PRO A 491 7.25 7.72 -11.66
CA PRO A 491 7.40 6.73 -10.59
C PRO A 491 6.97 7.28 -9.22
N VAL A 492 6.30 6.44 -8.45
CA VAL A 492 5.99 6.75 -7.05
C VAL A 492 7.15 6.25 -6.20
N ARG A 493 7.75 7.17 -5.45
CA ARG A 493 8.90 6.92 -4.58
C ARG A 493 8.51 7.17 -3.13
N TRP A 494 8.87 6.24 -2.26
CA TRP A 494 8.67 6.34 -0.82
C TRP A 494 9.96 6.05 -0.08
N ALA A 495 10.56 7.09 0.53
CA ALA A 495 11.76 7.00 1.38
C ALA A 495 11.31 6.81 2.84
N ARG A 496 11.36 5.58 3.36
CA ARG A 496 10.80 5.18 4.66
C ARG A 496 11.46 5.86 5.87
N ALA A 497 12.75 6.15 5.78
CA ALA A 497 13.51 6.80 6.84
C ALA A 497 13.36 8.33 6.87
N ALA A 498 12.77 8.95 5.83
CA ALA A 498 12.59 10.39 5.77
C ALA A 498 11.44 10.85 6.67
N SER A 499 11.63 11.94 7.41
CA SER A 499 10.66 12.46 8.38
C SER A 499 9.54 13.30 7.76
N ALA A 500 9.77 13.91 6.58
CA ALA A 500 8.82 14.75 5.87
C ALA A 500 8.97 14.57 4.36
N GLN A 501 7.84 14.65 3.61
CA GLN A 501 7.80 14.48 2.15
C GLN A 501 8.52 13.22 1.65
N ALA A 502 8.32 12.13 2.39
CA ALA A 502 8.94 10.85 2.09
C ALA A 502 8.32 10.15 0.88
N LEU A 503 7.04 10.45 0.58
CA LEU A 503 6.28 9.91 -0.54
C LEU A 503 6.08 10.99 -1.61
N GLU A 504 6.43 10.67 -2.85
CA GLU A 504 6.22 11.54 -4.02
C GLU A 504 5.94 10.70 -5.27
N GLY A 505 5.20 11.27 -6.22
CA GLY A 505 4.92 10.65 -7.50
C GLY A 505 3.77 11.31 -8.25
N ALA A 506 3.49 10.84 -9.45
CA ALA A 506 2.32 11.31 -10.20
C ALA A 506 1.61 10.15 -10.92
N LEU A 507 0.29 10.25 -10.93
CA LEU A 507 -0.60 9.24 -11.48
C LEU A 507 -1.55 9.87 -12.50
N LYS A 508 -2.02 9.04 -13.40
CA LYS A 508 -3.01 9.38 -14.40
C LYS A 508 -4.16 8.39 -14.30
N LEU A 509 -5.36 8.90 -14.12
CA LEU A 509 -6.61 8.13 -14.21
C LEU A 509 -7.31 8.51 -15.51
N ASP A 510 -7.45 7.57 -16.42
CA ASP A 510 -8.23 7.69 -17.64
C ASP A 510 -9.53 6.90 -17.46
N ALA A 511 -10.65 7.49 -17.85
CA ALA A 511 -11.96 6.84 -17.84
C ALA A 511 -12.66 7.08 -19.17
N GLY A 512 -13.39 6.09 -19.64
CA GLY A 512 -14.30 6.25 -20.77
C GLY A 512 -15.50 7.14 -20.40
N THR A 513 -16.56 7.06 -21.18
CA THR A 513 -17.77 7.83 -20.90
C THR A 513 -18.37 7.39 -19.56
N THR A 514 -18.79 8.37 -18.77
CA THR A 514 -19.58 8.12 -17.57
C THR A 514 -21.06 8.32 -17.89
N HIS A 515 -21.85 7.29 -17.73
CA HIS A 515 -23.30 7.31 -17.97
C HIS A 515 -24.06 7.44 -16.66
N PHE A 516 -25.09 8.28 -16.70
CA PHE A 516 -26.05 8.43 -15.59
C PHE A 516 -27.38 7.80 -15.95
N THR A 517 -28.10 7.26 -14.98
CA THR A 517 -29.44 6.67 -15.21
C THR A 517 -30.45 7.67 -15.75
N SER A 518 -30.20 8.97 -15.59
CA SER A 518 -30.99 10.07 -16.19
C SER A 518 -30.79 10.22 -17.69
N GLY A 519 -29.91 9.41 -18.32
CA GLY A 519 -29.51 9.56 -19.70
C GLY A 519 -28.42 10.62 -19.95
N ALA A 520 -28.09 11.41 -18.97
CA ALA A 520 -26.93 12.31 -19.00
C ALA A 520 -25.62 11.53 -19.10
N SER A 521 -24.57 12.15 -19.63
CA SER A 521 -23.26 11.54 -19.72
C SER A 521 -22.14 12.55 -19.48
N LEU A 522 -21.05 12.09 -18.88
CA LEU A 522 -19.79 12.83 -18.85
C LEU A 522 -18.88 12.25 -19.92
N PRO A 523 -18.33 13.07 -20.83
CA PRO A 523 -17.39 12.61 -21.85
C PRO A 523 -16.18 11.86 -21.26
N PRO A 524 -15.44 11.11 -22.07
CA PRO A 524 -14.20 10.49 -21.63
C PRO A 524 -13.33 11.46 -20.86
N SER A 525 -12.85 11.03 -19.70
CA SER A 525 -12.20 11.92 -18.73
C SER A 525 -10.80 11.44 -18.37
N THR A 526 -9.93 12.40 -18.11
CA THR A 526 -8.55 12.19 -17.66
C THR A 526 -8.29 13.05 -16.44
N LEU A 527 -7.85 12.44 -15.36
CA LEU A 527 -7.35 13.10 -14.16
C LEU A 527 -5.85 12.84 -14.01
N ASN A 528 -5.04 13.90 -14.18
CA ASN A 528 -3.62 13.86 -13.87
C ASN A 528 -3.40 14.43 -12.48
N PHE A 529 -2.75 13.68 -11.61
CA PHE A 529 -2.53 14.15 -10.24
C PHE A 529 -1.18 13.73 -9.68
N SER A 530 -0.58 14.61 -8.92
CA SER A 530 0.63 14.36 -8.13
C SER A 530 0.26 14.00 -6.70
N VAL A 531 1.04 13.12 -6.10
CA VAL A 531 0.93 12.73 -4.69
C VAL A 531 2.19 13.13 -3.95
N GLN A 532 2.01 13.64 -2.72
CA GLN A 532 3.11 14.00 -1.82
C GLN A 532 2.67 13.74 -0.38
N GLY A 533 3.54 13.17 0.44
CA GLY A 533 3.19 12.88 1.81
C GLY A 533 4.28 12.23 2.63
N ARG A 534 3.92 11.77 3.79
CA ARG A 534 4.82 11.04 4.69
C ARG A 534 4.95 9.58 4.28
N ASP A 535 3.85 8.94 3.97
CA ASP A 535 3.76 7.52 3.62
C ASP A 535 2.47 7.24 2.83
N PRO A 536 2.26 6.03 2.30
CA PRO A 536 1.06 5.68 1.55
C PRO A 536 -0.25 5.77 2.35
N SER A 537 -0.20 5.82 3.68
CA SER A 537 -1.37 6.02 4.55
C SER A 537 -1.68 7.48 4.85
N ALA A 538 -0.74 8.41 4.57
CA ALA A 538 -0.90 9.83 4.88
C ALA A 538 -0.26 10.71 3.79
N PHE A 539 -1.05 11.09 2.78
CA PHE A 539 -0.58 11.89 1.66
C PHE A 539 -1.60 12.95 1.22
N GLN A 540 -1.11 13.91 0.47
CA GLN A 540 -1.89 14.91 -0.25
C GLN A 540 -1.80 14.65 -1.74
N PHE A 541 -2.83 15.04 -2.48
CA PHE A 541 -2.82 14.99 -3.94
C PHE A 541 -3.32 16.30 -4.52
N LYS A 542 -2.81 16.64 -5.69
CA LYS A 542 -3.25 17.79 -6.50
C LYS A 542 -3.29 17.36 -7.95
N GLY A 543 -4.31 17.76 -8.67
CA GLY A 543 -4.43 17.38 -10.06
C GLY A 543 -5.46 18.19 -10.82
N ASP A 544 -5.52 17.92 -12.11
CA ASP A 544 -6.42 18.53 -13.06
C ASP A 544 -7.23 17.45 -13.80
N LEU A 545 -8.55 17.58 -13.72
CA LEU A 545 -9.50 16.73 -14.41
C LEU A 545 -9.98 17.41 -15.68
N HIS A 546 -9.95 16.69 -16.78
CA HIS A 546 -10.51 17.03 -18.08
C HIS A 546 -11.54 15.99 -18.51
N ALA A 547 -12.67 16.42 -19.05
CA ALA A 547 -13.70 15.52 -19.58
C ALA A 547 -14.26 16.11 -20.89
N GLY A 548 -13.71 15.70 -22.04
CA GLY A 548 -13.97 16.36 -23.31
C GLY A 548 -13.56 17.83 -23.26
N GLU A 549 -14.53 18.71 -23.48
CA GLU A 549 -14.31 20.17 -23.39
C GLU A 549 -14.46 20.73 -21.96
N ILE A 550 -14.95 19.90 -21.02
CA ILE A 550 -15.09 20.29 -19.61
C ILE A 550 -13.73 20.23 -18.92
N GLY A 551 -13.30 21.33 -18.34
CA GLY A 551 -12.05 21.41 -17.56
C GLY A 551 -11.08 22.48 -18.10
N PRO A 552 -9.93 22.64 -17.44
CA PRO A 552 -9.47 21.87 -16.29
C PRO A 552 -10.27 22.12 -15.01
N VAL A 553 -10.65 21.02 -14.36
CA VAL A 553 -11.18 21.05 -12.99
C VAL A 553 -10.02 20.77 -12.04
N ARG A 554 -9.63 21.74 -11.27
CA ARG A 554 -8.56 21.58 -10.29
C ARG A 554 -9.06 20.79 -9.09
N VAL A 555 -8.39 19.71 -8.78
CA VAL A 555 -8.71 18.86 -7.64
C VAL A 555 -7.53 18.83 -6.68
N ASN A 556 -7.78 19.02 -5.41
CA ASN A 556 -6.79 18.78 -4.37
C ASN A 556 -7.43 18.04 -3.19
N GLY A 557 -6.63 17.28 -2.49
CA GLY A 557 -7.14 16.58 -1.32
C GLY A 557 -6.03 15.93 -0.52
N ARG A 558 -6.44 15.28 0.56
CA ARG A 558 -5.58 14.52 1.45
C ARG A 558 -6.25 13.22 1.88
N TRP A 559 -5.44 12.22 2.02
CA TRP A 559 -5.76 10.94 2.64
C TRP A 559 -5.04 10.86 3.99
N ASP A 560 -5.71 10.43 5.05
CA ASP A 560 -5.15 10.31 6.41
C ASP A 560 -5.19 8.88 6.96
N GLY A 561 -5.39 7.89 6.06
CA GLY A 561 -5.49 6.48 6.42
C GLY A 561 -6.93 5.99 6.60
N GLU A 562 -7.84 6.87 6.99
CA GLU A 562 -9.24 6.53 7.23
C GLU A 562 -10.21 7.37 6.40
N ARG A 563 -9.84 8.62 6.12
CA ARG A 563 -10.71 9.58 5.48
C ARG A 563 -10.02 10.31 4.32
N LEU A 564 -10.69 10.31 3.19
CA LEU A 564 -10.37 11.16 2.06
C LEU A 564 -11.11 12.51 2.22
N ARG A 565 -10.40 13.62 2.12
CA ARG A 565 -10.97 14.96 2.07
C ARG A 565 -10.37 15.72 0.91
N GLY A 566 -11.21 16.45 0.18
CA GLY A 566 -10.71 17.22 -0.95
C GLY A 566 -11.61 18.34 -1.38
N GLN A 567 -11.12 19.09 -2.36
CA GLN A 567 -11.83 20.18 -3.01
C GLN A 567 -11.65 20.06 -4.52
N ALA A 568 -12.70 20.42 -5.24
CA ALA A 568 -12.68 20.53 -6.68
C ALA A 568 -13.14 21.93 -7.08
N TRP A 569 -12.44 22.53 -8.00
CA TRP A 569 -12.74 23.89 -8.48
C TRP A 569 -12.79 23.87 -9.99
N TRP A 570 -13.98 24.21 -10.52
CA TRP A 570 -14.23 24.49 -11.92
C TRP A 570 -14.00 25.97 -12.17
N SER A 571 -13.00 26.28 -12.97
CA SER A 571 -12.81 27.65 -13.47
C SER A 571 -13.98 28.06 -14.37
N PRO A 572 -14.25 29.36 -14.53
CA PRO A 572 -15.31 29.81 -15.43
C PRO A 572 -15.16 29.26 -16.85
N GLN A 573 -16.20 28.58 -17.35
CA GLN A 573 -16.26 27.95 -18.65
C GLN A 573 -17.58 28.29 -19.34
N PRO A 574 -17.64 28.23 -20.71
CA PRO A 574 -18.89 28.36 -21.42
C PRO A 574 -19.90 27.32 -20.95
N LEU A 575 -21.14 27.75 -20.75
CA LEU A 575 -22.22 26.88 -20.27
C LEU A 575 -22.50 25.72 -21.25
N ALA A 576 -22.34 25.96 -22.57
CA ALA A 576 -22.59 24.98 -23.62
C ALA A 576 -21.75 23.71 -23.48
N VAL A 577 -20.54 23.78 -22.94
CA VAL A 577 -19.67 22.58 -22.76
C VAL A 577 -20.27 21.56 -21.82
N PHE A 578 -21.20 21.95 -20.95
CA PHE A 578 -21.89 21.07 -20.00
C PHE A 578 -23.14 20.40 -20.57
N GLN A 579 -23.45 20.59 -21.87
CA GLN A 579 -24.59 19.97 -22.55
C GLN A 579 -24.71 18.46 -22.32
N PRO A 580 -23.62 17.66 -22.34
CA PRO A 580 -23.73 16.22 -22.13
C PRO A 580 -24.22 15.83 -20.74
N LEU A 581 -24.05 16.70 -19.73
CA LEU A 581 -24.48 16.47 -18.35
C LEU A 581 -25.98 16.69 -18.12
N LEU A 582 -26.70 17.21 -19.11
CA LEU A 582 -28.16 17.35 -19.04
C LEU A 582 -28.84 16.06 -19.49
N PRO A 583 -29.91 15.64 -18.81
CA PRO A 583 -30.76 14.55 -19.29
C PRO A 583 -31.34 14.88 -20.68
N PRO A 584 -31.22 13.99 -21.67
CA PRO A 584 -31.73 14.20 -23.01
C PRO A 584 -33.24 14.47 -23.04
N ASP A 585 -33.96 13.86 -22.10
CA ASP A 585 -35.43 14.00 -21.98
C ASP A 585 -35.88 15.43 -21.70
N TRP A 586 -35.01 16.27 -21.13
CA TRP A 586 -35.32 17.69 -20.92
C TRP A 586 -35.39 18.48 -22.22
N LYS A 587 -34.82 17.94 -23.30
CA LYS A 587 -34.78 18.60 -24.63
C LYS A 587 -34.30 20.05 -24.55
N LEU A 588 -33.40 20.33 -23.61
CA LEU A 588 -32.84 21.63 -23.31
C LEU A 588 -31.44 21.74 -23.95
N LEU A 589 -31.26 22.73 -24.81
CA LEU A 589 -29.98 23.01 -25.47
C LEU A 589 -29.32 24.21 -24.79
N LEU A 590 -28.19 23.99 -24.16
CA LEU A 590 -27.37 25.08 -23.58
C LEU A 590 -26.66 25.84 -24.68
N ARG A 591 -26.59 27.15 -24.56
CA ARG A 591 -25.97 28.03 -25.57
C ARG A 591 -24.92 28.92 -24.93
N ASP A 592 -25.27 30.13 -24.56
CA ASP A 592 -24.38 31.14 -24.05
C ASP A 592 -24.37 31.17 -22.52
N GLY A 593 -23.45 31.94 -21.97
CA GLY A 593 -23.28 32.09 -20.53
C GLY A 593 -22.08 31.35 -19.99
N GLY A 594 -21.80 31.61 -18.73
CA GLY A 594 -20.68 31.02 -18.02
C GLY A 594 -21.12 30.16 -16.83
N PHE A 595 -20.42 29.09 -16.60
CA PHE A 595 -20.56 28.27 -15.42
C PHE A 595 -19.21 28.16 -14.69
N TYR A 596 -19.25 28.24 -13.38
CA TYR A 596 -18.14 27.87 -12.49
C TYR A 596 -18.67 27.22 -11.21
N ALA A 597 -17.86 26.39 -10.57
CA ALA A 597 -18.26 25.70 -9.35
C ALA A 597 -17.10 25.47 -8.40
N GLN A 598 -17.41 25.34 -7.12
CA GLN A 598 -16.50 24.89 -6.10
C GLN A 598 -17.19 23.86 -5.21
N VAL A 599 -16.52 22.73 -5.00
CA VAL A 599 -17.04 21.61 -4.23
C VAL A 599 -15.98 21.15 -3.24
N ALA A 600 -16.36 20.97 -1.99
CA ALA A 600 -15.58 20.23 -1.01
C ALA A 600 -16.22 18.86 -0.82
N PHE A 601 -15.41 17.82 -0.71
CA PHE A 601 -15.90 16.45 -0.54
C PHE A 601 -15.12 15.70 0.54
N SER A 602 -15.78 14.71 1.11
CA SER A 602 -15.21 13.79 2.10
C SER A 602 -15.78 12.39 1.90
N ALA A 603 -14.92 11.38 2.03
CA ALA A 603 -15.32 9.98 2.02
C ALA A 603 -14.58 9.21 3.12
N ALA A 604 -15.30 8.41 3.87
CA ALA A 604 -14.72 7.53 4.90
C ALA A 604 -15.50 6.22 4.97
N ALA A 605 -14.81 5.14 5.33
CA ALA A 605 -15.44 3.84 5.55
C ALA A 605 -16.53 3.96 6.64
N GLY A 606 -17.72 3.40 6.36
CA GLY A 606 -18.87 3.46 7.28
C GLY A 606 -19.60 4.81 7.39
N GLN A 607 -19.04 5.90 6.84
CA GLN A 607 -19.69 7.22 6.80
C GLN A 607 -20.17 7.62 5.40
N GLY A 608 -19.73 6.88 4.36
CA GLY A 608 -20.09 7.14 2.98
C GLY A 608 -19.41 8.38 2.39
N PHE A 609 -20.00 8.90 1.31
CA PHE A 609 -19.53 10.09 0.58
C PHE A 609 -20.39 11.30 0.94
N GLU A 610 -19.74 12.37 1.31
CA GLU A 610 -20.35 13.68 1.53
C GLU A 610 -19.72 14.72 0.60
N ALA A 611 -20.52 15.62 0.07
CA ALA A 611 -20.03 16.75 -0.70
C ALA A 611 -20.85 18.01 -0.39
N GLY A 612 -20.23 19.16 -0.55
CA GLY A 612 -20.91 20.43 -0.40
C GLY A 612 -20.17 21.53 -1.14
N GLY A 613 -20.91 22.48 -1.67
CA GLY A 613 -20.32 23.53 -2.48
C GLY A 613 -21.34 24.44 -3.06
N HIS A 614 -20.95 25.10 -4.15
CA HIS A 614 -21.86 25.93 -4.93
C HIS A 614 -21.51 25.88 -6.42
N GLY A 615 -22.52 25.89 -7.25
CA GLY A 615 -22.42 26.12 -8.68
C GLY A 615 -23.01 27.48 -9.02
N VAL A 616 -22.44 28.16 -9.99
CA VAL A 616 -22.89 29.50 -10.43
C VAL A 616 -23.05 29.51 -11.93
N VAL A 617 -24.25 29.87 -12.38
CA VAL A 617 -24.52 30.20 -13.78
C VAL A 617 -24.66 31.71 -13.88
N LYS A 618 -23.98 32.29 -14.87
CA LYS A 618 -24.07 33.73 -15.18
C LYS A 618 -24.42 33.95 -16.65
N GLN A 619 -25.41 34.80 -16.88
CA GLN A 619 -25.88 35.19 -18.22
C GLN A 619 -26.14 33.96 -19.11
N GLY A 620 -26.68 32.88 -18.50
CA GLY A 620 -26.96 31.63 -19.19
C GLY A 620 -28.05 31.79 -20.21
N SER A 621 -27.90 31.11 -21.36
CA SER A 621 -29.02 30.94 -22.30
C SER A 621 -29.21 29.45 -22.60
N ALA A 622 -30.49 29.08 -22.74
CA ALA A 622 -30.86 27.72 -23.03
C ALA A 622 -32.12 27.72 -23.92
N TRP A 623 -32.19 26.76 -24.83
CA TRP A 623 -33.28 26.66 -25.78
C TRP A 623 -33.99 25.32 -25.63
N THR A 624 -35.29 25.38 -25.70
CA THR A 624 -36.13 24.21 -25.98
C THR A 624 -36.72 24.35 -27.36
N LYS A 625 -37.48 23.36 -27.84
CA LYS A 625 -38.14 23.44 -29.15
C LYS A 625 -38.96 24.72 -29.30
N ASP A 626 -39.60 25.18 -28.23
CA ASP A 626 -40.61 26.24 -28.29
C ASP A 626 -40.27 27.49 -27.48
N ASN A 627 -39.20 27.44 -26.66
CA ASN A 627 -38.87 28.54 -25.76
C ASN A 627 -37.35 28.79 -25.75
N GLN A 628 -36.99 30.07 -25.61
CA GLN A 628 -35.61 30.50 -25.39
C GLN A 628 -35.54 31.19 -24.04
N PHE A 629 -34.62 30.72 -23.20
CA PHE A 629 -34.34 31.30 -21.90
C PHE A 629 -33.08 32.12 -22.01
N ASN A 630 -33.15 33.40 -21.68
CA ASN A 630 -32.04 34.32 -21.78
C ASN A 630 -31.75 35.01 -20.46
N GLY A 631 -30.49 35.26 -20.20
CA GLY A 631 -30.05 35.91 -18.96
C GLY A 631 -30.40 35.10 -17.72
N VAL A 632 -30.09 33.80 -17.74
CA VAL A 632 -30.26 32.89 -16.60
C VAL A 632 -29.11 33.08 -15.62
N ASP A 633 -29.42 33.58 -14.44
CA ASP A 633 -28.46 33.77 -13.37
C ASP A 633 -28.92 33.03 -12.10
N PHE A 634 -28.07 32.15 -11.55
CA PHE A 634 -28.30 31.55 -10.26
C PHE A 634 -27.01 31.12 -9.56
N VAL A 635 -27.07 31.10 -8.26
CA VAL A 635 -26.06 30.49 -7.39
C VAL A 635 -26.73 29.37 -6.64
N LEU A 636 -26.25 28.14 -6.85
CA LEU A 636 -26.78 26.93 -6.24
C LEU A 636 -25.82 26.40 -5.16
N PRO A 637 -25.93 26.86 -3.93
CA PRO A 637 -25.27 26.19 -2.80
C PRO A 637 -25.99 24.88 -2.53
N PHE A 638 -25.20 23.82 -2.45
CA PHE A 638 -25.72 22.48 -2.19
C PHE A 638 -24.91 21.72 -1.16
N ARG A 639 -25.54 20.74 -0.57
CA ARG A 639 -24.94 19.70 0.24
C ARG A 639 -25.49 18.35 -0.22
N PHE A 640 -24.61 17.39 -0.39
CA PHE A 640 -24.93 16.01 -0.73
C PHE A 640 -24.51 15.10 0.41
N ARG A 641 -25.43 14.30 0.92
CA ARG A 641 -25.19 13.32 1.97
C ARG A 641 -26.26 12.23 1.89
N ASP A 642 -25.88 10.98 2.11
CA ASP A 642 -26.80 9.83 2.13
C ASP A 642 -27.74 9.80 0.92
N SER A 643 -27.16 9.99 -0.29
CA SER A 643 -27.87 10.06 -1.57
C SER A 643 -28.92 11.19 -1.67
N THR A 644 -28.88 12.14 -0.77
CA THR A 644 -29.81 13.28 -0.72
C THR A 644 -29.09 14.60 -0.99
N TRP A 645 -29.61 15.35 -1.95
CA TRP A 645 -29.20 16.72 -2.22
C TRP A 645 -29.98 17.69 -1.33
N GLN A 646 -29.30 18.59 -0.68
CA GLN A 646 -29.88 19.68 0.07
C GLN A 646 -29.51 21.01 -0.56
N PHE A 647 -30.49 21.88 -0.77
CA PHE A 647 -30.33 23.18 -1.40
C PHE A 647 -30.73 24.29 -0.42
N GLY A 648 -30.02 25.40 -0.50
CA GLY A 648 -30.40 26.58 0.28
C GLY A 648 -30.26 26.45 1.80
N THR A 649 -29.29 25.65 2.30
CA THR A 649 -29.08 25.44 3.74
C THR A 649 -28.74 26.73 4.54
N ARG A 650 -28.24 27.77 3.87
CA ARG A 650 -27.90 29.11 4.47
C ARG A 650 -28.83 30.22 4.00
N GLY A 651 -29.87 29.88 3.28
CA GLY A 651 -30.82 30.83 2.67
C GLY A 651 -31.25 30.33 1.29
N PRO A 652 -32.45 30.69 0.81
CA PRO A 652 -32.96 30.16 -0.45
C PRO A 652 -32.05 30.47 -1.62
N VAL A 653 -31.97 29.52 -2.55
CA VAL A 653 -31.29 29.68 -3.84
C VAL A 653 -32.16 30.60 -4.72
N ARG A 654 -31.61 31.72 -5.15
CA ARG A 654 -32.33 32.65 -6.04
C ARG A 654 -31.99 32.32 -7.49
N LEU A 655 -33.03 32.13 -8.28
CA LEU A 655 -32.99 32.00 -9.73
C LEU A 655 -33.54 33.31 -10.34
N ASN A 656 -32.80 33.90 -11.26
CA ASN A 656 -33.23 35.02 -12.08
C ASN A 656 -33.13 34.62 -13.56
N ILE A 657 -34.18 34.90 -14.31
CA ILE A 657 -34.17 34.75 -15.76
C ILE A 657 -34.66 36.10 -16.33
N ALA A 658 -33.83 36.72 -17.15
CA ALA A 658 -34.16 38.03 -17.72
C ALA A 658 -35.35 37.94 -18.65
N GLU A 659 -35.39 36.99 -19.52
CA GLU A 659 -36.45 36.81 -20.52
C GLU A 659 -36.65 35.34 -20.92
N ILE A 660 -37.90 34.96 -21.04
CA ILE A 660 -38.32 33.72 -21.72
C ILE A 660 -39.04 34.14 -22.99
N GLN A 661 -38.39 33.88 -24.14
CA GLN A 661 -39.00 34.08 -25.44
C GLN A 661 -39.82 32.84 -25.80
N SER A 662 -41.12 33.02 -25.87
CA SER A 662 -42.13 31.99 -26.19
C SER A 662 -43.32 32.62 -26.83
N GLN A 663 -44.39 31.88 -27.12
CA GLN A 663 -45.64 32.43 -27.58
C GLN A 663 -46.22 33.50 -26.67
N VAL A 664 -46.00 33.34 -25.37
CA VAL A 664 -46.28 34.32 -24.32
C VAL A 664 -44.97 34.71 -23.66
N PRO A 665 -44.32 35.75 -24.14
CA PRO A 665 -43.03 36.17 -23.57
C PRO A 665 -43.18 36.60 -22.12
N ALA A 666 -42.22 36.11 -21.31
CA ALA A 666 -42.17 36.48 -19.91
C ALA A 666 -40.82 37.14 -19.60
N ARG A 667 -40.79 38.14 -18.74
CA ARG A 667 -39.60 38.90 -18.30
C ARG A 667 -39.49 38.96 -16.80
N ASP A 668 -38.29 39.29 -16.34
CA ASP A 668 -37.98 39.47 -14.92
C ASP A 668 -38.46 38.32 -14.05
N ILE A 669 -38.23 37.11 -14.51
CA ILE A 669 -38.61 35.90 -13.79
C ILE A 669 -37.67 35.67 -12.64
N THR A 670 -38.25 35.62 -11.45
CA THR A 670 -37.52 35.32 -10.20
C THR A 670 -38.15 34.15 -9.48
N ALA A 671 -37.34 33.34 -8.84
CA ALA A 671 -37.80 32.26 -7.96
C ALA A 671 -36.76 31.97 -6.90
N SER A 672 -37.18 31.43 -5.78
CA SER A 672 -36.34 30.99 -4.68
C SER A 672 -36.59 29.51 -4.40
N LEU A 673 -35.53 28.72 -4.32
CA LEU A 673 -35.58 27.26 -4.08
C LEU A 673 -34.87 26.92 -2.76
N GLN A 674 -35.50 26.09 -1.95
CA GLN A 674 -34.92 25.56 -0.70
C GLN A 674 -35.45 24.16 -0.40
N GLY A 675 -34.64 23.31 0.20
CA GLY A 675 -35.06 21.98 0.63
C GLY A 675 -34.19 20.85 0.12
N SER A 676 -34.76 19.66 -0.05
CA SER A 676 -34.06 18.44 -0.37
C SER A 676 -34.59 17.74 -1.64
N TYR A 677 -33.72 17.01 -2.31
CA TYR A 677 -34.08 16.12 -3.42
C TYR A 677 -33.35 14.79 -3.26
N PRO A 678 -34.03 13.64 -3.33
CA PRO A 678 -35.49 13.50 -3.38
C PRO A 678 -36.16 14.15 -2.17
N TRP A 679 -37.38 14.70 -2.38
CA TRP A 679 -38.14 15.31 -1.30
C TRP A 679 -38.95 14.27 -0.55
N SER A 680 -39.26 14.57 0.72
CA SER A 680 -40.12 13.78 1.59
C SER A 680 -40.85 14.69 2.56
N GLU A 681 -41.78 14.13 3.32
CA GLU A 681 -42.48 14.88 4.39
C GLU A 681 -41.51 15.54 5.41
N ALA A 682 -40.49 14.77 5.78
CA ALA A 682 -39.46 15.24 6.71
C ALA A 682 -38.48 16.23 6.08
N ASN A 683 -38.25 16.12 4.78
CA ASN A 683 -37.28 16.92 4.02
C ASN A 683 -37.94 17.45 2.73
N PRO A 684 -38.82 18.46 2.87
CA PRO A 684 -39.56 18.98 1.71
C PRO A 684 -38.69 19.81 0.78
N LEU A 685 -39.13 19.94 -0.47
CA LEU A 685 -38.63 20.91 -1.43
C LEU A 685 -39.61 22.08 -1.51
N VAL A 686 -39.11 23.31 -1.34
CA VAL A 686 -39.93 24.51 -1.31
C VAL A 686 -39.46 25.46 -2.40
N LEU A 687 -40.40 25.85 -3.27
CA LEU A 687 -40.29 26.93 -4.23
C LEU A 687 -41.04 28.15 -3.67
N SER A 688 -40.37 29.30 -3.56
CA SER A 688 -40.97 30.52 -3.00
C SER A 688 -40.65 31.75 -3.83
N ASP A 689 -41.37 32.82 -3.57
CA ASP A 689 -41.17 34.17 -4.16
C ASP A 689 -41.11 34.15 -5.70
N VAL A 690 -41.89 33.26 -6.30
CA VAL A 690 -41.98 33.22 -7.77
C VAL A 690 -42.70 34.48 -8.28
N SER A 691 -42.03 35.17 -9.20
CA SER A 691 -42.56 36.34 -9.86
C SER A 691 -42.16 36.34 -11.32
N ALA A 692 -43.03 36.76 -12.21
CA ALA A 692 -42.74 37.00 -13.62
C ALA A 692 -43.64 38.11 -14.18
N SER A 693 -43.12 38.90 -15.09
CA SER A 693 -43.86 39.90 -15.87
C SER A 693 -44.26 39.29 -17.20
N LEU A 694 -45.55 39.22 -17.49
CA LEU A 694 -46.07 38.70 -18.76
C LEU A 694 -47.42 39.31 -19.05
N LEU A 695 -47.77 39.37 -20.32
CA LEU A 695 -49.08 39.90 -20.79
C LEU A 695 -49.41 41.25 -20.18
N GLY A 696 -48.45 42.17 -20.12
CA GLY A 696 -48.61 43.51 -19.52
C GLY A 696 -48.84 43.55 -18.05
N GLY A 697 -48.93 42.42 -17.36
CA GLY A 697 -49.14 42.29 -15.91
C GLY A 697 -48.06 41.46 -15.23
N LYS A 698 -48.40 40.95 -14.09
CA LYS A 698 -47.50 40.12 -13.26
C LYS A 698 -48.16 38.87 -12.77
N ILE A 699 -47.39 37.79 -12.71
CA ILE A 699 -47.77 36.60 -11.94
C ILE A 699 -46.87 36.49 -10.70
N ARG A 700 -47.47 36.03 -9.59
CA ARG A 700 -46.78 35.80 -8.34
C ARG A 700 -47.26 34.55 -7.63
N MET A 701 -46.32 33.79 -7.06
CA MET A 701 -46.59 32.66 -6.16
C MET A 701 -45.71 32.80 -4.93
N GLN A 702 -46.33 32.86 -3.77
CA GLN A 702 -45.57 33.01 -2.53
C GLN A 702 -44.79 31.72 -2.20
N GLN A 703 -45.47 30.59 -2.30
CA GLN A 703 -44.87 29.33 -1.90
C GLN A 703 -45.54 28.14 -2.58
N LEU A 704 -44.72 27.16 -2.95
CA LEU A 704 -45.13 25.82 -3.34
C LEU A 704 -44.22 24.84 -2.60
N ARG A 705 -44.78 23.90 -1.87
CA ARG A 705 -44.06 22.89 -1.10
C ARG A 705 -44.33 21.53 -1.67
N LEU A 706 -43.29 20.71 -1.82
CA LEU A 706 -43.38 19.32 -2.24
C LEU A 706 -42.87 18.38 -1.13
N PRO A 707 -43.58 17.30 -0.75
CA PRO A 707 -44.93 16.95 -1.25
C PRO A 707 -45.97 17.97 -0.87
N GLN A 708 -47.03 18.10 -1.73
CA GLN A 708 -48.08 19.09 -1.50
C GLN A 708 -49.19 18.58 -0.59
N HIS A 709 -49.53 19.38 0.44
CA HIS A 709 -50.77 19.23 1.24
C HIS A 709 -51.74 20.39 1.00
N THR A 710 -51.25 21.47 0.43
CA THR A 710 -52.01 22.68 0.10
C THR A 710 -51.60 23.17 -1.27
N ALA A 711 -52.54 23.74 -1.99
CA ALA A 711 -52.28 24.31 -3.31
C ALA A 711 -51.26 25.46 -3.25
N GLY A 712 -50.37 25.55 -4.22
CA GLY A 712 -49.56 26.75 -4.48
C GLY A 712 -50.40 27.83 -5.12
N LEU A 713 -50.63 28.97 -4.40
CA LEU A 713 -51.50 30.01 -4.92
C LEU A 713 -50.76 30.90 -5.92
N LEU A 714 -51.05 30.69 -7.21
CA LEU A 714 -50.57 31.54 -8.32
C LEU A 714 -51.51 32.76 -8.46
N ARG A 715 -51.04 33.96 -8.16
CA ARG A 715 -51.80 35.21 -8.31
C ARG A 715 -51.49 35.87 -9.65
N LEU A 716 -52.52 36.34 -10.30
CA LEU A 716 -52.47 37.10 -11.53
C LEU A 716 -52.80 38.56 -11.21
N GLU A 717 -51.92 39.45 -11.58
CA GLU A 717 -52.06 40.89 -11.25
C GLU A 717 -51.99 41.69 -12.53
N ASN A 718 -53.10 42.39 -12.88
CA ASN A 718 -53.22 43.31 -13.99
C ASN A 718 -52.84 42.69 -15.34
N ILE A 719 -53.18 41.42 -15.58
CA ILE A 719 -52.93 40.74 -16.88
C ILE A 719 -53.75 41.42 -17.93
N SER A 720 -53.13 41.91 -18.99
CA SER A 720 -53.76 42.58 -20.10
C SER A 720 -54.62 41.63 -20.94
N SER A 721 -55.88 41.82 -20.96
CA SER A 721 -56.80 41.02 -21.77
C SER A 721 -56.50 41.11 -23.26
N SER A 722 -56.03 42.26 -23.74
CA SER A 722 -55.65 42.46 -25.15
C SER A 722 -54.42 41.68 -25.53
N GLU A 723 -53.41 41.67 -24.66
CA GLU A 723 -52.23 40.85 -24.91
C GLU A 723 -52.53 39.34 -24.79
N LEU A 724 -53.41 38.92 -23.89
CA LEU A 724 -53.87 37.57 -23.77
C LEU A 724 -54.52 37.05 -25.05
N ILE A 725 -55.50 37.87 -25.62
CA ILE A 725 -56.18 37.55 -26.88
C ILE A 725 -55.17 37.49 -28.05
N THR A 726 -54.30 38.49 -28.11
CA THR A 726 -53.25 38.50 -29.14
C THR A 726 -52.38 37.29 -29.10
N ALA A 727 -51.98 36.83 -27.88
CA ALA A 727 -51.17 35.63 -27.71
C ALA A 727 -51.89 34.34 -28.13
N THR A 728 -53.23 34.28 -28.08
CA THR A 728 -54.07 33.16 -28.57
C THR A 728 -54.33 33.22 -30.06
N ASN A 729 -53.86 34.25 -30.76
CA ASN A 729 -54.01 34.46 -32.21
C ASN A 729 -55.50 34.49 -32.69
N VAL A 730 -56.41 34.83 -31.79
CA VAL A 730 -57.83 34.93 -32.13
C VAL A 730 -58.08 36.33 -32.74
N LYS A 731 -58.19 36.43 -34.05
CA LYS A 731 -58.33 37.71 -34.76
C LYS A 731 -59.74 38.30 -34.79
N GLN A 732 -60.74 37.47 -34.49
CA GLN A 732 -62.15 37.81 -34.56
C GLN A 732 -62.70 38.40 -33.26
N VAL A 733 -61.93 38.37 -32.18
CA VAL A 733 -62.36 38.91 -30.88
C VAL A 733 -61.28 39.85 -30.36
N ALA A 734 -61.67 41.04 -29.99
CA ALA A 734 -60.80 41.95 -29.24
C ALA A 734 -61.36 42.16 -27.85
N LEU A 735 -60.50 41.98 -26.83
CA LEU A 735 -60.83 42.20 -25.40
C LEU A 735 -59.81 43.17 -24.85
N SER A 736 -60.25 44.25 -24.29
CA SER A 736 -59.38 45.22 -23.61
C SER A 736 -59.68 45.30 -22.13
N GLY A 737 -58.70 45.77 -21.33
CA GLY A 737 -58.77 45.89 -19.88
C GLY A 737 -57.84 44.90 -19.16
N ALA A 738 -57.94 44.85 -17.88
CA ALA A 738 -57.07 44.02 -17.05
C ALA A 738 -57.81 42.91 -16.29
N ILE A 739 -57.11 41.77 -16.05
CA ILE A 739 -57.66 40.63 -15.32
C ILE A 739 -56.74 40.39 -14.11
N ASN A 740 -57.36 40.24 -12.95
CA ASN A 740 -56.75 39.74 -11.73
C ASN A 740 -57.31 38.37 -11.40
N GLY A 741 -56.55 37.55 -10.67
CA GLY A 741 -57.02 36.24 -10.30
C GLY A 741 -56.12 35.50 -9.35
N ALA A 742 -56.60 34.36 -8.95
CA ALA A 742 -55.79 33.40 -8.21
C ALA A 742 -56.07 31.97 -8.66
N LEU A 743 -55.02 31.25 -8.95
CA LEU A 743 -55.06 29.88 -9.41
C LEU A 743 -54.37 28.97 -8.39
N PRO A 744 -55.16 28.21 -7.59
CA PRO A 744 -54.60 27.19 -6.69
C PRO A 744 -54.01 26.04 -7.51
N LEU A 745 -52.65 25.98 -7.57
CA LEU A 745 -51.87 25.07 -8.41
C LEU A 745 -51.50 23.82 -7.65
N TRP A 746 -51.70 22.66 -8.27
CA TRP A 746 -51.28 21.38 -7.80
C TRP A 746 -50.35 20.70 -8.81
N LEU A 747 -49.22 20.21 -8.36
CA LEU A 747 -48.25 19.49 -9.22
C LEU A 747 -48.30 17.98 -9.03
N ASP A 748 -48.75 17.48 -7.88
CA ASP A 748 -48.79 16.07 -7.49
C ASP A 748 -50.20 15.55 -7.20
N ASN A 749 -51.25 16.34 -7.49
CA ASN A 749 -52.61 15.92 -7.26
C ASN A 749 -53.10 15.01 -8.43
N PRO A 750 -53.69 13.83 -8.14
CA PRO A 750 -54.14 12.90 -9.20
C PRO A 750 -55.32 13.37 -10.04
N GLN A 751 -56.03 14.40 -9.62
CA GLN A 751 -57.25 14.89 -10.27
C GLN A 751 -57.11 16.27 -10.90
N TRP A 752 -56.35 17.18 -10.27
CA TRP A 752 -56.39 18.59 -10.62
C TRP A 752 -54.99 19.17 -10.79
N ILE A 753 -54.86 20.04 -11.84
CA ILE A 753 -53.71 20.95 -12.00
C ILE A 753 -54.08 22.29 -11.33
N VAL A 754 -55.30 22.79 -11.55
CA VAL A 754 -55.88 23.97 -10.88
C VAL A 754 -57.29 23.60 -10.40
N HIS A 755 -57.58 23.86 -9.12
CA HIS A 755 -58.87 23.63 -8.55
C HIS A 755 -59.36 24.87 -7.78
N ASP A 756 -60.63 25.29 -8.02
CA ASP A 756 -61.19 26.48 -7.43
C ASP A 756 -60.45 27.80 -7.80
N GLY A 757 -59.91 27.81 -9.05
CA GLY A 757 -59.33 29.07 -9.55
C GLY A 757 -60.39 30.14 -9.85
N TRP A 758 -60.02 31.39 -9.69
CA TRP A 758 -60.91 32.48 -9.99
C TRP A 758 -60.17 33.61 -10.75
N LEU A 759 -60.93 34.29 -11.61
CA LEU A 759 -60.53 35.52 -12.34
C LEU A 759 -61.59 36.60 -12.17
N THR A 760 -61.14 37.84 -12.10
CA THR A 760 -62.00 39.04 -12.05
C THR A 760 -61.34 40.23 -12.74
N SER A 761 -62.09 41.16 -13.16
CA SER A 761 -61.59 42.44 -13.69
C SER A 761 -61.54 43.52 -12.63
N PRO A 762 -60.40 44.19 -12.41
CA PRO A 762 -60.27 45.30 -11.49
C PRO A 762 -60.97 46.60 -11.99
N GLY A 763 -61.24 46.67 -13.26
CA GLY A 763 -61.93 47.73 -13.95
C GLY A 763 -62.78 47.23 -15.08
N PRO A 764 -63.39 48.08 -15.91
CA PRO A 764 -64.21 47.66 -17.01
C PRO A 764 -63.36 46.95 -18.10
N LEU A 765 -63.97 45.90 -18.70
CA LEU A 765 -63.43 45.25 -19.90
C LEU A 765 -64.29 45.66 -21.07
N THR A 766 -63.64 45.89 -22.23
CA THR A 766 -64.37 46.14 -23.49
C THR A 766 -64.18 44.94 -24.40
N LEU A 767 -65.31 44.28 -24.77
CA LEU A 767 -65.34 43.17 -25.70
C LEU A 767 -65.84 43.68 -27.02
N ARG A 768 -65.10 43.34 -28.10
CA ARG A 768 -65.52 43.56 -29.48
C ARG A 768 -65.37 42.29 -30.25
N MET A 769 -66.46 41.91 -30.96
CA MET A 769 -66.49 40.75 -31.88
C MET A 769 -66.59 41.23 -33.35
N ASP A 770 -65.86 40.59 -34.18
CA ASP A 770 -65.93 40.84 -35.64
C ASP A 770 -67.33 40.62 -36.17
N LYS A 771 -67.76 41.44 -37.08
CA LYS A 771 -69.06 41.41 -37.64
C LYS A 771 -69.37 40.11 -38.39
N GLU A 772 -68.41 39.62 -39.20
CA GLU A 772 -68.59 38.39 -39.96
C GLU A 772 -68.74 37.15 -39.10
N MET A 773 -67.99 37.09 -38.01
CA MET A 773 -68.14 36.06 -37.03
C MET A 773 -69.48 36.14 -36.28
N ALA A 774 -69.88 37.31 -35.89
CA ALA A 774 -71.16 37.56 -35.22
C ALA A 774 -72.34 37.16 -36.18
N ASP A 775 -72.28 37.54 -37.40
CA ASP A 775 -73.29 37.21 -38.38
C ASP A 775 -73.32 35.71 -38.75
N ALA A 776 -72.16 35.05 -38.73
CA ALA A 776 -72.01 33.57 -38.91
C ALA A 776 -72.67 32.79 -37.75
N MET A 777 -72.48 33.24 -36.54
CA MET A 777 -73.05 32.60 -35.31
C MET A 777 -74.56 32.88 -35.18
N ALA A 778 -75.06 33.91 -35.78
CA ALA A 778 -76.48 34.32 -35.75
C ALA A 778 -77.39 33.60 -36.82
N ARG A 779 -76.77 32.85 -37.74
CA ARG A 779 -77.57 32.29 -38.92
C ARG A 779 -78.52 31.19 -38.55
N ASP A 780 -78.27 30.45 -37.48
CA ASP A 780 -79.03 29.22 -37.20
C ASP A 780 -79.98 29.29 -36.02
N ASN A 781 -80.05 30.41 -35.27
CA ASN A 781 -80.86 30.53 -34.03
C ASN A 781 -81.13 32.00 -33.68
N ALA A 782 -82.41 32.46 -33.67
CA ALA A 782 -82.82 33.81 -33.33
C ALA A 782 -82.44 34.26 -31.92
N ALA A 783 -82.44 33.36 -30.95
CA ALA A 783 -82.03 33.69 -29.61
C ALA A 783 -80.49 33.81 -29.52
N ALA A 784 -79.72 32.99 -30.25
CA ALA A 784 -78.27 33.10 -30.41
C ALA A 784 -77.93 34.42 -31.16
N ALA A 785 -78.68 34.83 -32.18
CA ALA A 785 -78.55 36.11 -32.93
C ALA A 785 -78.65 37.34 -31.97
N ALA A 786 -79.66 37.36 -31.08
CA ALA A 786 -79.78 38.45 -30.13
C ALA A 786 -78.60 38.48 -29.10
N ALA A 787 -78.21 37.33 -28.61
CA ALA A 787 -77.06 37.22 -27.66
C ALA A 787 -75.73 37.61 -28.31
N VAL A 788 -75.51 37.18 -29.58
CA VAL A 788 -74.29 37.51 -30.31
C VAL A 788 -74.27 39.01 -30.71
N ASN A 789 -75.42 39.64 -30.99
CA ASN A 789 -75.51 41.06 -31.24
C ASN A 789 -75.05 41.85 -29.99
N TRP A 790 -75.42 41.45 -28.79
CA TRP A 790 -74.93 42.10 -27.61
C TRP A 790 -73.42 41.95 -27.39
N LEU A 791 -72.81 40.90 -27.83
CA LEU A 791 -71.37 40.65 -27.75
C LEU A 791 -70.53 41.39 -28.82
N ARG A 792 -71.18 41.97 -29.87
CA ARG A 792 -70.44 42.77 -30.86
C ARG A 792 -69.69 43.94 -30.29
N TYR A 793 -70.30 44.62 -29.31
CA TYR A 793 -69.68 45.67 -28.52
C TYR A 793 -70.29 45.63 -27.14
N MET A 794 -69.53 45.16 -26.16
CA MET A 794 -69.96 45.03 -24.77
C MET A 794 -68.90 45.66 -23.83
N GLU A 795 -69.33 46.58 -23.01
CA GLU A 795 -68.60 47.11 -21.95
C GLU A 795 -68.93 46.35 -20.66
N ILE A 796 -67.99 45.54 -20.13
CA ILE A 796 -68.19 44.64 -19.02
C ILE A 796 -67.70 45.40 -17.75
N SER A 797 -68.63 45.88 -16.94
CA SER A 797 -68.33 46.60 -15.67
C SER A 797 -67.83 45.67 -14.59
N ARG A 798 -68.28 44.42 -14.57
CA ARG A 798 -67.82 43.37 -13.60
C ARG A 798 -67.76 42.02 -14.33
N SER A 799 -66.62 41.31 -14.05
CA SER A 799 -66.42 39.92 -14.46
C SER A 799 -66.08 39.09 -13.27
N TRP A 800 -66.63 37.93 -13.17
CA TRP A 800 -66.24 36.90 -12.23
C TRP A 800 -66.19 35.56 -12.97
N THR A 801 -65.05 34.87 -12.93
CA THR A 801 -64.86 33.58 -13.59
C THR A 801 -64.33 32.60 -12.58
N ARG A 802 -64.96 31.45 -12.44
CA ARG A 802 -64.41 30.29 -11.73
C ARG A 802 -63.89 29.29 -12.78
N LEU A 803 -62.73 28.74 -12.49
CA LEU A 803 -62.09 27.79 -13.39
C LEU A 803 -61.42 26.63 -12.64
N ASP A 804 -61.50 25.46 -13.26
CA ASP A 804 -60.85 24.24 -12.83
C ASP A 804 -60.10 23.67 -14.03
N VAL A 805 -58.92 23.10 -13.84
CA VAL A 805 -58.14 22.38 -14.83
C VAL A 805 -57.80 21.01 -14.24
N ASP A 806 -58.26 19.99 -14.86
CA ASP A 806 -57.94 18.62 -14.41
C ASP A 806 -56.54 18.17 -14.90
N ASN A 807 -56.07 17.01 -14.43
CA ASN A 807 -54.76 16.45 -14.77
C ASN A 807 -54.61 16.06 -16.24
N LEU A 808 -55.73 15.92 -16.98
CA LEU A 808 -55.75 15.70 -18.43
C LEU A 808 -55.74 17.01 -19.24
N GLY A 809 -55.65 18.14 -18.56
CA GLY A 809 -55.65 19.47 -19.18
C GLY A 809 -57.03 19.97 -19.60
N VAL A 810 -58.15 19.38 -19.15
CA VAL A 810 -59.48 19.87 -19.46
C VAL A 810 -59.81 21.04 -18.52
N LEU A 811 -59.86 22.21 -19.14
CA LEU A 811 -60.35 23.43 -18.52
C LEU A 811 -61.89 23.38 -18.48
N ARG A 812 -62.43 23.64 -17.29
CA ARG A 812 -63.85 23.96 -17.06
C ARG A 812 -63.97 25.33 -16.47
N MET A 813 -64.66 26.21 -17.20
CA MET A 813 -64.79 27.59 -16.85
C MET A 813 -66.25 28.03 -16.71
N ARG A 814 -66.59 28.75 -15.69
CA ARG A 814 -67.89 29.39 -15.47
C ARG A 814 -67.68 30.85 -15.19
N SER A 815 -68.22 31.68 -16.10
CA SER A 815 -68.07 33.14 -16.06
C SER A 815 -69.40 33.81 -15.93
N GLU A 816 -69.44 34.82 -15.09
CA GLU A 816 -70.54 35.76 -14.96
C GLU A 816 -70.00 37.14 -15.33
N PHE A 817 -70.58 37.73 -16.39
CA PHE A 817 -70.29 39.06 -16.86
C PHE A 817 -71.50 39.95 -16.65
N ARG A 818 -71.28 41.16 -16.15
CA ARG A 818 -72.28 42.21 -16.07
C ARG A 818 -71.74 43.44 -16.74
N GLY A 819 -72.58 44.05 -17.61
CA GLY A 819 -72.11 45.19 -18.37
C GLY A 819 -73.20 45.76 -19.21
N GLU A 820 -72.80 46.63 -20.11
CA GLU A 820 -73.70 47.28 -21.11
C GLU A 820 -73.28 46.99 -22.49
N SER A 821 -74.21 46.65 -23.30
CA SER A 821 -73.98 46.50 -24.75
C SER A 821 -74.41 47.75 -25.51
N HIS A 822 -73.55 48.20 -26.43
CA HIS A 822 -73.73 49.38 -27.22
C HIS A 822 -73.81 48.97 -28.66
N VAL A 823 -75.07 48.67 -29.13
CA VAL A 823 -75.31 48.22 -30.47
C VAL A 823 -76.43 49.10 -31.11
N ASP A 824 -76.19 49.60 -32.28
CA ASP A 824 -77.10 50.41 -33.09
C ASP A 824 -77.65 51.64 -32.36
N GLY A 825 -76.73 52.27 -31.54
CA GLY A 825 -77.08 53.49 -30.80
C GLY A 825 -77.95 53.25 -29.52
N LYS A 826 -78.23 52.02 -29.11
CA LYS A 826 -78.96 51.65 -27.89
C LYS A 826 -78.03 51.06 -26.88
N THR A 827 -78.17 51.49 -25.66
CA THR A 827 -77.45 50.89 -24.51
C THR A 827 -78.41 49.93 -23.79
N SER A 828 -77.99 48.68 -23.58
CA SER A 828 -78.77 47.65 -22.92
C SER A 828 -77.90 47.00 -21.81
N GLY A 829 -78.41 46.94 -20.60
CA GLY A 829 -77.79 46.19 -19.56
C GLY A 829 -77.82 44.71 -19.78
N VAL A 830 -76.65 44.05 -19.75
CA VAL A 830 -76.50 42.62 -20.10
C VAL A 830 -75.90 41.91 -18.88
N ARG A 831 -76.48 40.77 -18.54
CA ARG A 831 -75.92 39.79 -17.60
C ARG A 831 -75.73 38.52 -18.40
N LEU A 832 -74.49 38.07 -18.57
CA LEU A 832 -74.14 36.89 -19.32
C LEU A 832 -73.57 35.85 -18.39
N ASN A 833 -74.12 34.65 -18.36
CA ASN A 833 -73.52 33.47 -17.75
C ASN A 833 -72.98 32.58 -18.85
N TYR A 834 -71.67 32.40 -18.81
CA TYR A 834 -70.96 31.64 -19.82
C TYR A 834 -70.30 30.42 -19.18
N GLN A 835 -70.48 29.25 -19.82
CA GLN A 835 -69.80 28.00 -19.44
C GLN A 835 -68.96 27.54 -20.62
N HIS A 836 -67.73 27.16 -20.34
CA HIS A 836 -66.82 26.71 -21.32
C HIS A 836 -66.08 25.47 -20.83
N GLN A 837 -65.91 24.52 -21.71
CA GLN A 837 -65.08 23.32 -21.47
C GLN A 837 -64.18 23.08 -22.68
N GLU A 838 -62.88 23.07 -22.45
CA GLU A 838 -61.88 22.91 -23.52
C GLU A 838 -60.68 22.15 -22.98
N ASN A 839 -60.06 21.33 -23.84
CA ASN A 839 -58.80 20.70 -23.49
C ASN A 839 -57.63 21.66 -23.82
N LEU A 840 -57.04 22.26 -22.81
CA LEU A 840 -55.95 23.22 -22.97
C LEU A 840 -54.75 22.63 -23.69
N PHE A 841 -54.42 21.38 -23.49
CA PHE A 841 -53.30 20.73 -24.17
C PHE A 841 -53.57 20.53 -25.65
N THR A 842 -54.82 20.24 -26.03
CA THR A 842 -55.25 20.11 -27.44
C THR A 842 -55.36 21.48 -28.08
N LEU A 843 -55.96 22.42 -27.36
CA LEU A 843 -56.04 23.83 -27.82
C LEU A 843 -54.61 24.38 -28.07
N TRP A 844 -53.71 24.20 -27.12
CA TRP A 844 -52.32 24.66 -27.24
C TRP A 844 -51.61 24.00 -28.41
N ARG A 845 -51.86 22.72 -28.70
CA ARG A 845 -51.35 22.04 -29.88
C ARG A 845 -51.97 22.59 -31.19
N SER A 846 -53.27 22.84 -31.18
CA SER A 846 -53.98 23.36 -32.36
C SER A 846 -53.54 24.80 -32.71
N LEU A 847 -53.28 25.62 -31.74
CA LEU A 847 -52.70 26.95 -31.95
C LEU A 847 -51.29 26.91 -32.56
N ARG A 848 -50.57 25.82 -32.29
CA ARG A 848 -49.29 25.53 -32.96
C ARG A 848 -49.43 25.03 -34.39
N PHE A 849 -50.59 24.46 -34.76
CA PHE A 849 -50.79 23.86 -36.08
C PHE A 849 -50.73 24.84 -37.24
N GLY A 850 -50.99 26.12 -36.97
CA GLY A 850 -50.96 27.18 -37.98
C GLY A 850 -49.56 27.44 -38.58
N ASP A 851 -48.51 27.32 -37.73
CA ASP A 851 -47.11 27.59 -38.13
C ASP A 851 -46.31 26.32 -38.47
N ASN A 852 -46.80 25.13 -38.11
CA ASN A 852 -46.10 23.86 -38.30
C ASN A 852 -46.79 22.87 -39.23
N LEU A 853 -47.88 23.20 -39.85
CA LEU A 853 -48.58 22.29 -40.79
C LEU A 853 -47.65 21.87 -41.95
N GLN A 854 -46.82 22.78 -42.40
CA GLN A 854 -45.86 22.50 -43.46
C GLN A 854 -44.77 21.55 -43.00
N SER A 855 -44.18 21.77 -41.85
CA SER A 855 -43.14 20.87 -41.27
C SER A 855 -43.71 19.53 -40.79
N TRP A 856 -44.97 19.50 -40.33
CA TRP A 856 -45.62 18.25 -39.96
C TRP A 856 -45.98 17.44 -41.21
N LEU A 857 -46.45 18.09 -42.30
CA LEU A 857 -46.70 17.44 -43.59
C LEU A 857 -45.40 16.92 -44.21
N GLU A 858 -44.31 17.63 -44.11
CA GLU A 858 -43.00 17.17 -44.56
C GLU A 858 -42.50 15.96 -43.78
N GLN A 859 -42.78 15.86 -42.46
CA GLN A 859 -42.36 14.74 -41.64
C GLN A 859 -43.29 13.53 -41.65
N HIS A 860 -44.60 13.71 -42.00
CA HIS A 860 -45.60 12.65 -41.93
C HIS A 860 -46.27 12.37 -43.27
N ALA A 861 -45.92 13.07 -44.35
CA ALA A 861 -46.33 12.73 -45.69
C ALA A 861 -45.53 11.49 -46.15
N THR A 862 -46.04 10.33 -45.79
CA THR A 862 -45.67 9.10 -46.49
C THR A 862 -46.20 9.16 -47.88
N LEU A 863 -45.30 9.16 -48.86
CA LEU A 863 -45.70 8.93 -50.26
C LEU A 863 -46.63 7.70 -50.32
N PRO A 864 -47.78 7.75 -50.97
CA PRO A 864 -48.64 6.58 -51.06
C PRO A 864 -47.82 5.46 -51.67
N ALA A 865 -47.77 4.32 -51.01
CA ALA A 865 -47.11 3.13 -51.50
C ALA A 865 -47.61 2.86 -52.93
N ALA A 866 -46.69 2.86 -53.90
CA ALA A 866 -46.99 2.48 -55.25
C ALA A 866 -47.73 1.15 -55.24
N ARG A 867 -49.03 1.14 -55.64
CA ARG A 867 -49.77 -0.10 -55.77
C ARG A 867 -49.10 -0.90 -56.89
N CYS A 868 -48.31 -1.86 -56.49
CA CYS A 868 -47.88 -2.90 -57.42
C CYS A 868 -49.12 -3.62 -57.92
N LYS A 869 -49.49 -3.44 -59.19
CA LYS A 869 -50.44 -4.29 -59.86
C LYS A 869 -49.82 -5.67 -59.98
N ALA A 870 -50.46 -6.62 -59.33
CA ALA A 870 -50.17 -8.04 -59.46
C ALA A 870 -50.34 -8.47 -60.92
N THR A 871 -49.21 -8.62 -61.60
CA THR A 871 -49.09 -9.43 -62.81
C THR A 871 -47.71 -10.03 -62.83
N SER A 872 -47.70 -11.32 -62.65
CA SER A 872 -46.56 -12.27 -62.82
C SER A 872 -45.34 -12.09 -61.95
N GLY A 873 -45.27 -12.85 -60.90
CA GLY A 873 -44.11 -13.66 -60.43
C GLY A 873 -42.73 -13.02 -60.35
N LYS A 874 -42.52 -12.01 -59.49
CA LYS A 874 -41.21 -11.71 -58.97
C LYS A 874 -41.34 -11.07 -57.56
N THR A 875 -40.74 -11.67 -56.65
CA THR A 875 -40.57 -11.23 -55.26
C THR A 875 -39.88 -9.88 -55.15
N CYS A 876 -40.54 -8.91 -54.47
CA CYS A 876 -39.85 -7.64 -54.07
C CYS A 876 -38.94 -7.91 -52.87
N GLU A 877 -37.66 -7.75 -53.06
CA GLU A 877 -36.68 -7.62 -51.97
C GLU A 877 -36.79 -6.22 -51.36
N GLU A 878 -36.99 -6.22 -50.08
CA GLU A 878 -36.73 -5.06 -49.19
C GLU A 878 -35.25 -4.80 -49.19
N GLN A 879 -34.87 -3.58 -49.48
CA GLN A 879 -33.54 -3.05 -49.07
C GLN A 879 -33.73 -1.86 -48.13
N PRO A 880 -32.75 -1.69 -47.19
CA PRO A 880 -32.89 -1.11 -45.87
C PRO A 880 -33.03 0.42 -45.78
#